data_a7fc81c789367e7bcc9e64c8ae2cd6cc
#
_entry.id   a7fc81c789367e7bcc9e64c8ae2cd6cc
#
_cell.length_a   1.000
_cell.length_b   1.000
_cell.length_c   1.000
_cell.angle_alpha   90.00
_cell.angle_beta   90.00
_cell.angle_gamma   90.00
#
_symmetry.space_group_name_H-M   'P 1'
#
loop_
_entity.id
_entity.type
_entity.pdbx_description
1 polymer ?
#
loop_
_entity_poly.entity_id
_entity_poly.type
_entity_poly.pdbx_seq_one_letter_code
_entity_poly.pdbx_strand_id
1 'polypeptide(L)'
;MTDPAPTEIERRVLALLDVLSEHPDDPAARADLLAGEHPLVVARIEKILSSHLSAPSLPTQLPGSHDRIDLAPPERFGAFRLVAPIGRGGMGEVWRGERDDGLFTQTVAIKLIQAHLQVRAGEAFESERRILAGLEHPNIARLIDGGTTVDGRACLVMEFVDGAPFDVACAPLPVAARITAFRQVLAAVQYAHGRLIAHGDLKPGNILMDRDGRVRLLDFGIARLITDDAEAFRLTGAVTSSFASPARLAGEPPSIPDDVFALGRLLAAILDEGGDRDLAAIAARASADDEQQRYATVPELLADLDRQERGFPVKAVARTRRYVAGKFVRRNWRGLIGGSALLATIGYAGITYTQVQREHAEASARFDDARGTARYLLFTLYDELAARPDTLRLRREVAATAQHYLDRLAQGNSQVPEVRIEAAQGLLRLADVEGGPLFANMGQPAAARANIDAAIAVLRPLQSKEGQLMAARAWLASAYLAEMVEDSEARALHDLATAKALIDANGHASAELRGDYLVLLSMVDQWRRHYADAIRESDQAIKILPEDDTLRTLTLRSKALELKGDAIYYSHHEAASLPVYRAAVVPIERAVALYPGNMFAHRRLGHILWSLGSSLPDAGDPKAALPILARSVDEMRKAVAFDPDDDDARRGLDISLEAQGNALIANGFLPEGFALLATVMDERKAIWLARPHEERRLRDYAVGAEGLGNQQGNHQRYAQACPNWRQALSLFAIIDKAGHLSAQDRANDIAPMQKVIAEHCR
;
A
#
# COMPACT_ATOMS: atom_id res chain seq x y z
N MET A 1 -17.85 44.97 27.66
CA MET A 1 -17.68 43.53 27.34
C MET A 1 -18.97 43.13 26.63
N THR A 2 -18.90 42.82 25.36
CA THR A 2 -20.06 42.31 24.58
C THR A 2 -20.33 40.86 25.04
N ASP A 3 -21.58 40.56 25.36
CA ASP A 3 -21.99 39.20 25.75
C ASP A 3 -21.59 38.20 24.65
N PRO A 4 -20.94 37.09 25.04
CA PRO A 4 -20.53 36.05 24.08
C PRO A 4 -21.76 35.38 23.44
N ALA A 5 -21.62 34.96 22.18
CA ALA A 5 -22.70 34.30 21.45
C ALA A 5 -23.14 32.98 22.20
N PRO A 6 -24.43 32.64 22.15
CA PRO A 6 -24.94 31.43 22.86
C PRO A 6 -24.18 30.14 22.55
N THR A 7 -23.71 29.99 21.32
CA THR A 7 -22.90 28.83 20.89
C THR A 7 -21.50 28.80 21.51
N GLU A 8 -20.94 29.95 21.87
CA GLU A 8 -19.63 30.07 22.50
C GLU A 8 -19.70 29.76 24.01
N ILE A 9 -20.81 30.19 24.65
CA ILE A 9 -21.13 29.82 26.04
C ILE A 9 -21.30 28.31 26.17
N GLU A 10 -22.10 27.67 25.33
CA GLU A 10 -22.32 26.21 25.37
C GLU A 10 -21.02 25.44 25.11
N ARG A 11 -20.17 25.89 24.20
CA ARG A 11 -18.86 25.28 23.93
C ARG A 11 -17.93 25.36 25.15
N ARG A 12 -17.91 26.49 25.84
CA ARG A 12 -17.10 26.68 27.06
C ARG A 12 -17.62 25.88 28.24
N VAL A 13 -18.94 25.80 28.39
CA VAL A 13 -19.59 24.94 29.38
C VAL A 13 -19.22 23.48 29.19
N LEU A 14 -19.29 22.96 27.98
CA LEU A 14 -18.93 21.58 27.68
C LEU A 14 -17.46 21.28 27.99
N ALA A 15 -16.55 22.17 27.61
CA ALA A 15 -15.11 22.02 27.87
C ALA A 15 -14.78 21.99 29.38
N LEU A 16 -15.47 22.79 30.18
CA LEU A 16 -15.27 22.83 31.62
C LEU A 16 -15.95 21.65 32.36
N LEU A 17 -17.08 21.18 31.85
CA LEU A 17 -17.73 19.99 32.40
C LEU A 17 -16.88 18.72 32.18
N ASP A 18 -16.16 18.63 31.10
CA ASP A 18 -15.25 17.51 30.80
C ASP A 18 -14.13 17.43 31.85
N VAL A 19 -13.48 18.58 32.14
CA VAL A 19 -12.43 18.67 33.16
C VAL A 19 -12.96 18.44 34.57
N LEU A 20 -14.19 18.93 34.87
CA LEU A 20 -14.84 18.71 36.14
C LEU A 20 -15.31 17.26 36.37
N SER A 21 -15.52 16.52 35.30
CA SER A 21 -15.88 15.09 35.38
C SER A 21 -14.68 14.20 35.76
N GLU A 22 -13.46 14.67 35.59
CA GLU A 22 -12.25 13.95 36.02
C GLU A 22 -12.00 14.05 37.54
N HIS A 23 -12.57 15.09 38.21
CA HIS A 23 -12.45 15.31 39.64
C HIS A 23 -13.81 15.68 40.27
N PRO A 24 -14.79 14.77 40.29
CA PRO A 24 -16.18 15.10 40.61
C PRO A 24 -16.42 15.56 42.08
N ASP A 25 -15.56 15.18 43.02
CA ASP A 25 -15.73 15.37 44.45
C ASP A 25 -14.77 16.40 45.10
N ASP A 26 -14.03 17.19 44.32
CA ASP A 26 -13.11 18.21 44.86
C ASP A 26 -13.67 19.63 44.71
N PRO A 27 -14.23 20.24 45.79
CA PRO A 27 -14.77 21.60 45.75
C PRO A 27 -13.71 22.70 45.52
N ALA A 28 -12.45 22.46 45.91
CA ALA A 28 -11.37 23.43 45.75
C ALA A 28 -10.92 23.50 44.30
N ALA A 29 -10.72 22.35 43.65
CA ALA A 29 -10.38 22.28 42.24
C ALA A 29 -11.52 22.86 41.36
N ARG A 30 -12.79 22.68 41.76
CA ARG A 30 -13.95 23.30 41.09
C ARG A 30 -13.91 24.83 41.17
N ALA A 31 -13.63 25.38 42.35
CA ALA A 31 -13.58 26.84 42.56
C ALA A 31 -12.46 27.50 41.76
N ASP A 32 -11.32 26.84 41.68
CA ASP A 32 -10.17 27.31 40.88
C ASP A 32 -10.45 27.26 39.35
N LEU A 33 -11.06 26.20 38.89
CA LEU A 33 -11.43 26.02 37.47
C LEU A 33 -12.48 27.04 36.99
N LEU A 34 -13.38 27.44 37.87
CA LEU A 34 -14.40 28.43 37.54
C LEU A 34 -13.99 29.88 37.84
N ALA A 35 -12.83 30.09 38.50
CA ALA A 35 -12.32 31.40 38.82
C ALA A 35 -11.86 32.13 37.54
N GLY A 36 -12.57 33.20 37.19
CA GLY A 36 -12.30 34.03 36.01
C GLY A 36 -13.16 33.72 34.77
N GLU A 37 -14.03 32.73 34.86
CA GLU A 37 -14.95 32.40 33.76
C GLU A 37 -16.14 33.39 33.69
N HIS A 38 -16.74 33.52 32.49
CA HIS A 38 -17.87 34.42 32.26
C HIS A 38 -19.07 34.00 33.12
N PRO A 39 -19.79 34.92 33.78
CA PRO A 39 -20.89 34.58 34.72
C PRO A 39 -21.97 33.67 34.13
N LEU A 40 -22.27 33.78 32.84
CA LEU A 40 -23.25 32.93 32.15
C LEU A 40 -22.75 31.48 32.00
N VAL A 41 -21.43 31.26 31.83
CA VAL A 41 -20.81 29.94 31.79
C VAL A 41 -20.88 29.28 33.17
N VAL A 42 -20.50 30.02 34.23
CA VAL A 42 -20.56 29.55 35.63
C VAL A 42 -21.99 29.18 36.02
N ALA A 43 -22.94 30.07 35.78
CA ALA A 43 -24.37 29.82 36.09
C ALA A 43 -24.92 28.59 35.34
N ARG A 44 -24.47 28.36 34.11
CA ARG A 44 -24.91 27.21 33.31
C ARG A 44 -24.33 25.90 33.84
N ILE A 45 -23.03 25.91 34.23
CA ILE A 45 -22.38 24.74 34.87
C ILE A 45 -23.02 24.44 36.22
N GLU A 46 -23.25 25.44 37.07
CA GLU A 46 -23.91 25.25 38.39
C GLU A 46 -25.32 24.71 38.22
N LYS A 47 -26.07 25.16 37.22
CA LYS A 47 -27.40 24.63 36.90
C LYS A 47 -27.35 23.16 36.48
N ILE A 48 -26.40 22.76 35.70
CA ILE A 48 -26.23 21.36 35.28
C ILE A 48 -25.82 20.48 36.47
N LEU A 49 -24.88 20.93 37.28
CA LEU A 49 -24.44 20.20 38.48
C LEU A 49 -25.54 20.14 39.52
N SER A 50 -26.34 21.21 39.75
CA SER A 50 -27.46 21.21 40.67
C SER A 50 -28.63 20.35 40.15
N SER A 51 -28.86 20.25 38.88
CA SER A 51 -29.88 19.34 38.32
C SER A 51 -29.51 17.86 38.48
N HIS A 52 -28.23 17.54 38.62
CA HIS A 52 -27.78 16.17 38.95
C HIS A 52 -27.89 15.87 40.44
N LEU A 53 -27.85 16.89 41.30
CA LEU A 53 -27.99 16.75 42.77
C LEU A 53 -29.44 16.85 43.27
N SER A 54 -30.39 17.30 42.42
CA SER A 54 -31.77 17.59 42.79
C SER A 54 -32.79 16.78 41.99
N ALA A 55 -32.44 15.58 41.55
CA ALA A 55 -33.44 14.65 41.05
C ALA A 55 -34.27 14.08 42.20
N PRO A 56 -35.62 14.33 42.26
CA PRO A 56 -36.46 13.67 43.24
C PRO A 56 -36.44 12.18 43.00
N SER A 57 -36.25 11.43 44.06
CA SER A 57 -36.35 9.97 44.07
C SER A 57 -37.74 9.54 43.55
N LEU A 58 -37.76 9.13 42.28
CA LEU A 58 -38.91 8.42 41.72
C LEU A 58 -38.97 7.03 42.36
N PRO A 59 -40.20 6.49 42.64
CA PRO A 59 -40.36 5.22 43.33
C PRO A 59 -39.79 4.08 42.48
N THR A 60 -38.91 3.35 43.10
CA THR A 60 -38.29 2.12 42.63
C THR A 60 -39.35 1.08 42.35
N GLN A 61 -39.66 0.81 41.10
CA GLN A 61 -40.02 -0.50 40.57
C GLN A 61 -40.39 -0.38 39.08
N LEU A 62 -39.35 -0.48 38.22
CA LEU A 62 -39.51 -1.02 36.89
C LEU A 62 -38.74 -2.35 36.85
N PRO A 63 -39.34 -3.46 36.39
CA PRO A 63 -38.64 -4.73 36.30
C PRO A 63 -37.67 -4.61 35.11
N GLY A 64 -36.37 -4.65 35.41
CA GLY A 64 -35.32 -4.65 34.36
C GLY A 64 -34.09 -3.80 34.64
N SER A 65 -33.84 -3.31 35.86
CA SER A 65 -32.52 -2.79 36.22
C SER A 65 -31.56 -3.97 36.39
N HIS A 66 -30.82 -4.29 35.37
CA HIS A 66 -29.66 -5.16 35.55
C HIS A 66 -28.71 -4.47 36.53
N ASP A 67 -28.57 -5.06 37.71
CA ASP A 67 -27.52 -4.78 38.67
C ASP A 67 -26.18 -4.62 37.89
N ARG A 68 -25.44 -3.56 38.21
CA ARG A 68 -24.01 -3.51 37.90
C ARG A 68 -23.36 -4.65 38.67
N ILE A 69 -23.27 -5.81 38.05
CA ILE A 69 -22.42 -6.88 38.53
C ILE A 69 -20.99 -6.38 38.27
N ASP A 70 -20.35 -5.83 39.28
CA ASP A 70 -18.90 -5.66 39.33
C ASP A 70 -18.30 -7.08 39.37
N LEU A 71 -18.24 -7.72 38.19
CA LEU A 71 -17.56 -9.00 38.08
C LEU A 71 -16.07 -8.74 38.31
N ALA A 72 -15.49 -9.43 39.28
CA ALA A 72 -14.06 -9.41 39.49
C ALA A 72 -13.36 -9.69 38.15
N PRO A 73 -12.24 -9.00 37.83
CA PRO A 73 -11.52 -9.26 36.62
C PRO A 73 -11.06 -10.72 36.56
N PRO A 74 -11.08 -11.38 35.39
CA PRO A 74 -10.58 -12.73 35.26
C PRO A 74 -9.10 -12.76 35.61
N GLU A 75 -8.66 -13.79 36.34
CA GLU A 75 -7.22 -13.93 36.66
C GLU A 75 -6.35 -14.11 35.44
N ARG A 76 -6.91 -14.69 34.38
CA ARG A 76 -6.17 -15.04 33.12
C ARG A 76 -7.08 -14.87 31.89
N PHE A 77 -6.42 -14.53 30.79
CA PHE A 77 -7.01 -14.61 29.45
C PHE A 77 -6.02 -15.31 28.52
N GLY A 78 -6.36 -16.51 28.05
CA GLY A 78 -5.49 -17.32 27.22
C GLY A 78 -4.12 -17.56 27.90
N ALA A 79 -3.06 -17.20 27.20
CA ALA A 79 -1.68 -17.31 27.70
C ALA A 79 -1.27 -16.17 28.66
N PHE A 80 -2.15 -15.20 28.92
CA PHE A 80 -1.80 -14.01 29.67
C PHE A 80 -2.48 -13.96 31.01
N ARG A 81 -1.72 -13.63 32.07
CA ARG A 81 -2.19 -13.39 33.43
C ARG A 81 -2.35 -11.89 33.65
N LEU A 82 -3.47 -11.46 34.20
CA LEU A 82 -3.69 -10.06 34.57
C LEU A 82 -2.88 -9.73 35.85
N VAL A 83 -2.12 -8.64 35.81
CA VAL A 83 -1.20 -8.28 36.90
C VAL A 83 -1.68 -7.08 37.68
N ALA A 84 -1.99 -5.98 37.00
CA ALA A 84 -2.42 -4.73 37.65
C ALA A 84 -3.29 -3.91 36.69
N PRO A 85 -4.30 -3.19 37.20
CA PRO A 85 -5.06 -2.23 36.41
C PRO A 85 -4.16 -1.05 36.04
N ILE A 86 -4.22 -0.61 34.79
CA ILE A 86 -3.47 0.55 34.28
C ILE A 86 -4.36 1.67 33.77
N GLY A 87 -5.66 1.40 33.58
CA GLY A 87 -6.63 2.41 33.19
C GLY A 87 -8.06 1.92 33.36
N ARG A 88 -8.98 2.83 33.63
CA ARG A 88 -10.43 2.59 33.68
C ARG A 88 -11.14 3.72 32.94
N GLY A 89 -12.04 3.38 32.06
CA GLY A 89 -12.79 4.35 31.23
C GLY A 89 -14.22 3.89 30.95
N GLY A 90 -14.99 4.69 30.26
CA GLY A 90 -16.38 4.42 29.95
C GLY A 90 -16.66 3.11 29.18
N MET A 91 -15.64 2.57 28.49
CA MET A 91 -15.77 1.35 27.69
C MET A 91 -15.21 0.09 28.35
N GLY A 92 -14.53 0.21 29.47
CA GLY A 92 -13.93 -0.93 30.14
C GLY A 92 -12.70 -0.61 30.97
N GLU A 93 -12.02 -1.64 31.35
CA GLU A 93 -10.80 -1.58 32.14
C GLU A 93 -9.61 -2.08 31.32
N VAL A 94 -8.46 -1.42 31.45
CA VAL A 94 -7.21 -1.85 30.85
C VAL A 94 -6.28 -2.36 31.94
N TRP A 95 -5.78 -3.56 31.76
CA TRP A 95 -4.90 -4.25 32.70
C TRP A 95 -3.53 -4.46 32.08
N ARG A 96 -2.50 -4.33 32.88
CA ARG A 96 -1.19 -4.87 32.53
C ARG A 96 -1.26 -6.38 32.70
N GLY A 97 -0.95 -7.10 31.65
CA GLY A 97 -0.85 -8.55 31.65
C GLY A 97 0.57 -9.02 31.38
N GLU A 98 0.88 -10.22 31.82
CA GLU A 98 2.15 -10.90 31.55
C GLU A 98 1.85 -12.27 30.97
N ARG A 99 2.61 -12.64 29.96
CA ARG A 99 2.53 -13.98 29.38
C ARG A 99 3.03 -15.01 30.37
N ASP A 100 2.22 -16.03 30.60
CA ASP A 100 2.41 -17.03 31.66
C ASP A 100 2.11 -18.45 31.13
N ASP A 101 2.59 -18.76 29.93
CA ASP A 101 2.50 -20.09 29.30
C ASP A 101 3.84 -20.86 29.32
N GLY A 102 4.87 -20.30 29.94
CA GLY A 102 6.19 -20.90 30.06
C GLY A 102 7.08 -20.83 28.82
N LEU A 103 6.61 -20.21 27.72
CA LEU A 103 7.38 -20.15 26.47
C LEU A 103 8.37 -18.98 26.46
N PHE A 104 7.91 -17.78 26.80
CA PHE A 104 8.73 -16.57 26.93
C PHE A 104 7.99 -15.49 27.72
N THR A 105 8.72 -14.53 28.25
CA THR A 105 8.10 -13.41 28.98
C THR A 105 7.70 -12.30 28.00
N GLN A 106 6.44 -11.87 28.10
CA GLN A 106 5.91 -10.75 27.32
C GLN A 106 4.93 -9.96 28.17
N THR A 107 5.16 -8.67 28.29
CA THR A 107 4.19 -7.75 28.91
C THR A 107 3.22 -7.25 27.85
N VAL A 108 1.95 -7.24 28.20
CA VAL A 108 0.85 -6.84 27.30
C VAL A 108 -0.10 -5.90 28.03
N ALA A 109 -0.89 -5.14 27.28
CA ALA A 109 -2.05 -4.42 27.76
C ALA A 109 -3.31 -5.24 27.41
N ILE A 110 -4.15 -5.51 28.40
CA ILE A 110 -5.36 -6.33 28.26
C ILE A 110 -6.56 -5.43 28.54
N LYS A 111 -7.34 -5.14 27.50
CA LYS A 111 -8.55 -4.32 27.62
C LYS A 111 -9.76 -5.21 27.75
N LEU A 112 -10.41 -5.13 28.89
CA LEU A 112 -11.68 -5.81 29.19
C LEU A 112 -12.85 -4.88 28.91
N ILE A 113 -13.74 -5.27 28.01
CA ILE A 113 -14.92 -4.47 27.64
C ILE A 113 -16.04 -4.75 28.62
N GLN A 114 -16.80 -3.72 29.01
CA GLN A 114 -17.89 -3.85 30.00
C GLN A 114 -19.02 -4.74 29.46
N ALA A 115 -19.54 -5.62 30.32
CA ALA A 115 -20.51 -6.67 29.96
C ALA A 115 -21.83 -6.12 29.37
N HIS A 116 -22.30 -4.95 29.81
CA HIS A 116 -23.55 -4.36 29.32
C HIS A 116 -23.46 -3.86 27.86
N LEU A 117 -22.25 -3.70 27.32
CA LEU A 117 -22.00 -3.28 25.92
C LEU A 117 -21.95 -4.46 24.93
N GLN A 118 -22.02 -5.70 25.42
CA GLN A 118 -21.79 -6.92 24.64
C GLN A 118 -23.01 -7.58 24.01
N VAL A 119 -24.23 -7.28 24.47
CA VAL A 119 -25.42 -8.10 24.15
C VAL A 119 -25.78 -8.13 22.64
N ARG A 120 -25.13 -7.32 21.80
CA ARG A 120 -25.41 -7.21 20.35
C ARG A 120 -24.23 -7.35 19.40
N ALA A 121 -23.01 -7.66 19.88
CA ALA A 121 -21.75 -7.40 19.13
C ALA A 121 -21.01 -8.62 18.55
N GLY A 122 -21.52 -9.84 18.60
CA GLY A 122 -20.75 -11.06 18.32
C GLY A 122 -20.02 -11.11 16.97
N GLU A 123 -20.72 -11.04 15.84
CA GLU A 123 -20.12 -11.17 14.50
C GLU A 123 -19.38 -9.89 14.04
N ALA A 124 -19.90 -8.72 14.41
CA ALA A 124 -19.26 -7.43 14.09
C ALA A 124 -17.91 -7.29 14.82
N PHE A 125 -17.82 -7.69 16.09
CA PHE A 125 -16.59 -7.70 16.87
C PHE A 125 -15.49 -8.57 16.24
N GLU A 126 -15.85 -9.77 15.77
CA GLU A 126 -14.92 -10.69 15.12
C GLU A 126 -14.39 -10.15 13.78
N SER A 127 -15.24 -9.47 13.01
CA SER A 127 -14.86 -8.89 11.73
C SER A 127 -13.86 -7.73 11.91
N GLU A 128 -14.14 -6.83 12.84
CA GLU A 128 -13.32 -5.63 13.05
C GLU A 128 -12.03 -5.97 13.83
N ARG A 129 -12.04 -6.97 14.70
CA ARG A 129 -10.82 -7.56 15.27
C ARG A 129 -9.86 -8.02 14.18
N ARG A 130 -10.38 -8.65 13.10
CA ARG A 130 -9.56 -9.05 11.95
C ARG A 130 -8.96 -7.86 11.19
N ILE A 131 -9.71 -6.78 11.07
CA ILE A 131 -9.23 -5.53 10.44
C ILE A 131 -8.14 -4.90 11.29
N LEU A 132 -8.32 -4.83 12.60
CA LEU A 132 -7.35 -4.27 13.55
C LEU A 132 -6.08 -5.14 13.64
N ALA A 133 -6.21 -6.46 13.57
CA ALA A 133 -5.08 -7.39 13.54
C ALA A 133 -4.21 -7.21 12.29
N GLY A 134 -4.75 -6.64 11.21
CA GLY A 134 -4.02 -6.31 9.98
C GLY A 134 -3.30 -4.96 10.00
N LEU A 135 -3.41 -4.17 11.08
CA LEU A 135 -2.73 -2.89 11.21
C LEU A 135 -1.31 -3.10 11.76
N GLU A 136 -0.33 -3.25 10.88
CA GLU A 136 1.08 -3.32 11.24
C GLU A 136 1.79 -2.03 10.87
N HIS A 137 2.03 -1.17 11.85
CA HIS A 137 2.75 0.10 11.68
C HIS A 137 3.59 0.41 12.93
N PRO A 138 4.81 0.95 12.79
CA PRO A 138 5.68 1.24 13.93
C PRO A 138 5.10 2.22 14.96
N ASN A 139 4.11 3.02 14.58
CA ASN A 139 3.45 3.98 15.44
C ASN A 139 2.00 3.59 15.79
N ILE A 140 1.61 2.34 15.61
CA ILE A 140 0.34 1.78 16.08
C ILE A 140 0.65 0.65 17.04
N ALA A 141 -0.02 0.62 18.19
CA ALA A 141 0.11 -0.49 19.12
C ALA A 141 -0.48 -1.76 18.50
N ARG A 142 0.33 -2.80 18.44
CA ARG A 142 -0.06 -4.05 17.77
C ARG A 142 -1.09 -4.81 18.59
N LEU A 143 -2.16 -5.25 17.94
CA LEU A 143 -3.05 -6.25 18.51
C LEU A 143 -2.35 -7.61 18.49
N ILE A 144 -2.24 -8.24 19.65
CA ILE A 144 -1.52 -9.51 19.83
C ILE A 144 -2.51 -10.68 19.84
N ASP A 145 -3.64 -10.49 20.54
CA ASP A 145 -4.66 -11.51 20.68
C ASP A 145 -6.02 -10.86 21.03
N GLY A 146 -7.09 -11.60 21.03
CA GLY A 146 -8.39 -11.12 21.44
C GLY A 146 -9.45 -12.21 21.37
N GLY A 147 -10.45 -12.11 22.21
CA GLY A 147 -11.52 -13.09 22.28
C GLY A 147 -12.50 -12.77 23.40
N THR A 148 -13.13 -13.80 23.92
CA THR A 148 -14.09 -13.68 25.01
C THR A 148 -13.54 -14.38 26.24
N THR A 149 -13.59 -13.72 27.38
CA THR A 149 -13.21 -14.29 28.67
C THR A 149 -14.21 -15.39 29.11
N VAL A 150 -13.85 -16.18 30.10
CA VAL A 150 -14.70 -17.28 30.64
C VAL A 150 -16.04 -16.73 31.20
N ASP A 151 -16.03 -15.50 31.72
CA ASP A 151 -17.21 -14.79 32.20
C ASP A 151 -17.98 -14.04 31.11
N GLY A 152 -17.64 -14.29 29.84
CA GLY A 152 -18.38 -13.76 28.69
C GLY A 152 -17.97 -12.35 28.26
N ARG A 153 -16.96 -11.68 28.85
CA ARG A 153 -16.53 -10.33 28.44
C ARG A 153 -15.63 -10.36 27.25
N ALA A 154 -15.82 -9.46 26.31
CA ALA A 154 -14.86 -9.28 25.20
C ALA A 154 -13.53 -8.70 25.72
N CYS A 155 -12.44 -9.23 25.20
CA CYS A 155 -11.10 -8.93 25.63
C CYS A 155 -10.20 -8.71 24.43
N LEU A 156 -9.36 -7.68 24.48
CA LEU A 156 -8.31 -7.40 23.49
C LEU A 156 -6.97 -7.36 24.18
N VAL A 157 -6.01 -8.11 23.65
CA VAL A 157 -4.62 -8.14 24.10
C VAL A 157 -3.76 -7.38 23.08
N MET A 158 -3.10 -6.35 23.53
CA MET A 158 -2.30 -5.47 22.69
C MET A 158 -0.91 -5.26 23.26
N GLU A 159 -0.02 -4.71 22.45
CA GLU A 159 1.31 -4.29 22.85
C GLU A 159 1.23 -3.36 24.06
N PHE A 160 1.95 -3.69 25.11
CA PHE A 160 2.11 -2.78 26.26
C PHE A 160 3.12 -1.68 25.91
N VAL A 161 2.68 -0.44 26.04
CA VAL A 161 3.51 0.74 25.75
C VAL A 161 3.84 1.41 27.08
N ASP A 162 5.14 1.40 27.45
CA ASP A 162 5.64 2.14 28.61
C ASP A 162 5.92 3.60 28.20
N GLY A 163 4.87 4.42 28.22
CA GLY A 163 4.92 5.80 27.76
C GLY A 163 3.95 6.71 28.52
N ALA A 164 4.12 8.00 28.36
CA ALA A 164 3.20 9.01 28.87
C ALA A 164 2.22 9.47 27.79
N PRO A 165 1.03 10.00 28.14
CA PRO A 165 0.10 10.63 27.21
C PRO A 165 0.81 11.72 26.38
N PHE A 166 0.39 11.84 25.13
CA PHE A 166 1.09 12.61 24.11
C PHE A 166 1.32 14.08 24.46
N ASP A 167 0.33 14.74 25.03
CA ASP A 167 0.43 16.14 25.48
C ASP A 167 1.42 16.29 26.65
N VAL A 168 1.32 15.40 27.64
CA VAL A 168 2.24 15.37 28.80
C VAL A 168 3.67 15.12 28.36
N ALA A 169 3.87 14.16 27.48
CA ALA A 169 5.19 13.81 26.95
C ALA A 169 5.78 14.91 26.06
N CYS A 170 4.93 15.64 25.32
CA CYS A 170 5.34 16.76 24.48
C CYS A 170 5.63 18.03 25.27
N ALA A 171 5.00 18.26 26.42
CA ALA A 171 5.12 19.51 27.19
C ALA A 171 6.58 19.98 27.45
N PRO A 172 7.52 19.11 27.89
CA PRO A 172 8.90 19.52 28.14
C PRO A 172 9.74 19.68 26.87
N LEU A 173 9.24 19.32 25.69
CA LEU A 173 10.01 19.27 24.46
C LEU A 173 10.00 20.63 23.73
N PRO A 174 11.06 20.97 22.98
CA PRO A 174 11.03 22.10 22.07
C PRO A 174 10.04 21.85 20.93
N VAL A 175 9.44 22.90 20.38
CA VAL A 175 8.40 22.83 19.33
C VAL A 175 8.79 21.91 18.16
N ALA A 176 10.04 21.97 17.70
CA ALA A 176 10.52 21.11 16.61
C ALA A 176 10.41 19.61 16.95
N ALA A 177 10.74 19.23 18.18
CA ALA A 177 10.62 17.84 18.64
C ALA A 177 9.16 17.41 18.80
N ARG A 178 8.28 18.33 19.30
CA ARG A 178 6.83 18.08 19.37
C ARG A 178 6.24 17.84 17.98
N ILE A 179 6.64 18.64 16.97
CA ILE A 179 6.21 18.45 15.58
C ILE A 179 6.74 17.13 15.00
N THR A 180 7.97 16.74 15.35
CA THR A 180 8.53 15.44 14.95
C THR A 180 7.71 14.27 15.53
N ALA A 181 7.35 14.36 16.80
CA ALA A 181 6.48 13.38 17.45
C ALA A 181 5.07 13.38 16.82
N PHE A 182 4.50 14.56 16.54
CA PHE A 182 3.22 14.68 15.89
C PHE A 182 3.21 14.08 14.48
N ARG A 183 4.31 14.19 13.74
CA ARG A 183 4.47 13.51 12.43
C ARG A 183 4.37 11.99 12.53
N GLN A 184 4.81 11.40 13.63
CA GLN A 184 4.63 9.96 13.85
C GLN A 184 3.14 9.61 14.05
N VAL A 185 2.38 10.46 14.74
CA VAL A 185 0.91 10.32 14.84
C VAL A 185 0.28 10.39 13.46
N LEU A 186 0.66 11.41 12.67
CA LEU A 186 0.14 11.58 11.30
C LEU A 186 0.46 10.36 10.43
N ALA A 187 1.66 9.79 10.53
CA ALA A 187 2.05 8.59 9.78
C ALA A 187 1.16 7.39 10.15
N ALA A 188 0.87 7.20 11.44
CA ALA A 188 -0.01 6.13 11.92
C ALA A 188 -1.44 6.31 11.39
N VAL A 189 -1.98 7.52 11.50
CA VAL A 189 -3.34 7.82 11.02
C VAL A 189 -3.43 7.72 9.51
N GLN A 190 -2.45 8.24 8.78
CA GLN A 190 -2.38 8.11 7.32
C GLN A 190 -2.34 6.64 6.88
N TYR A 191 -1.59 5.80 7.58
CA TYR A 191 -1.53 4.36 7.30
C TYR A 191 -2.90 3.69 7.48
N ALA A 192 -3.65 4.06 8.53
CA ALA A 192 -5.00 3.57 8.76
C ALA A 192 -5.98 4.08 7.68
N HIS A 193 -5.93 5.38 7.37
CA HIS A 193 -6.76 5.99 6.31
C HIS A 193 -6.51 5.36 4.94
N GLY A 194 -5.27 4.99 4.62
CA GLY A 194 -4.92 4.24 3.41
C GLY A 194 -5.60 2.87 3.30
N ARG A 195 -6.15 2.39 4.42
CA ARG A 195 -6.95 1.16 4.52
C ARG A 195 -8.44 1.43 4.75
N LEU A 196 -8.86 2.68 4.60
CA LEU A 196 -10.23 3.16 4.85
C LEU A 196 -10.68 2.97 6.31
N ILE A 197 -9.75 2.99 7.25
CA ILE A 197 -10.02 2.87 8.68
C ILE A 197 -9.83 4.25 9.31
N ALA A 198 -10.93 4.84 9.81
CA ALA A 198 -10.88 6.02 10.65
C ALA A 198 -10.65 5.60 12.11
N HIS A 199 -9.86 6.38 12.85
CA HIS A 199 -9.60 6.11 14.26
C HIS A 199 -10.83 6.43 15.13
N GLY A 200 -11.44 7.59 14.92
CA GLY A 200 -12.71 8.02 15.53
C GLY A 200 -12.67 8.47 16.99
N ASP A 201 -11.52 8.30 17.70
CA ASP A 201 -11.33 8.80 19.10
C ASP A 201 -9.87 9.24 19.32
N LEU A 202 -9.36 10.08 18.43
CA LEU A 202 -8.01 10.64 18.56
C LEU A 202 -7.98 11.68 19.66
N LYS A 203 -7.23 11.41 20.73
CA LYS A 203 -7.00 12.29 21.86
C LYS A 203 -5.65 11.97 22.51
N PRO A 204 -5.09 12.88 23.34
CA PRO A 204 -3.78 12.63 23.97
C PRO A 204 -3.71 11.31 24.74
N GLY A 205 -4.76 10.92 25.46
CA GLY A 205 -4.80 9.68 26.23
C GLY A 205 -4.75 8.40 25.39
N ASN A 206 -5.11 8.46 24.11
CA ASN A 206 -5.04 7.33 23.19
C ASN A 206 -3.74 7.32 22.36
N ILE A 207 -2.78 8.19 22.72
CA ILE A 207 -1.48 8.31 22.06
C ILE A 207 -0.41 8.33 23.15
N LEU A 208 0.41 7.30 23.21
CA LEU A 208 1.52 7.24 24.17
C LEU A 208 2.83 7.53 23.47
N MET A 209 3.70 8.26 24.14
CA MET A 209 5.07 8.45 23.71
C MET A 209 6.03 7.86 24.76
N ASP A 210 6.91 6.97 24.31
CA ASP A 210 7.92 6.36 25.15
C ASP A 210 9.11 7.31 25.40
N ARG A 211 10.04 6.88 26.27
CA ARG A 211 11.22 7.67 26.64
C ARG A 211 12.19 7.90 25.47
N ASP A 212 12.10 7.09 24.41
CA ASP A 212 12.90 7.23 23.20
C ASP A 212 12.25 8.17 22.18
N GLY A 213 11.10 8.76 22.49
CA GLY A 213 10.34 9.64 21.61
C GLY A 213 9.54 8.91 20.54
N ARG A 214 9.34 7.59 20.68
CA ARG A 214 8.50 6.81 19.77
C ARG A 214 7.06 6.92 20.19
N VAL A 215 6.21 7.27 19.23
CA VAL A 215 4.79 7.39 19.45
C VAL A 215 4.08 6.08 19.11
N ARG A 216 3.12 5.71 19.95
CA ARG A 216 2.19 4.60 19.71
C ARG A 216 0.75 5.07 19.82
N LEU A 217 0.00 4.88 18.74
CA LEU A 217 -1.44 5.12 18.70
C LEU A 217 -2.15 3.89 19.23
N LEU A 218 -3.06 4.10 20.18
CA LEU A 218 -3.87 3.08 20.86
C LEU A 218 -5.31 3.14 20.36
N ASP A 219 -6.09 2.11 20.64
CA ASP A 219 -7.56 2.08 20.64
C ASP A 219 -8.27 2.64 19.39
N PHE A 220 -7.99 2.08 18.22
CA PHE A 220 -8.80 2.36 17.03
C PHE A 220 -10.27 2.03 17.28
N GLY A 221 -11.12 3.04 17.24
CA GLY A 221 -12.58 3.02 17.06
C GLY A 221 -13.41 1.88 17.69
N ILE A 222 -12.90 1.20 18.74
CA ILE A 222 -13.57 0.07 19.43
C ILE A 222 -15.00 0.42 19.86
N ALA A 223 -15.31 1.70 19.98
CA ALA A 223 -16.66 2.19 20.31
C ALA A 223 -17.73 1.82 19.27
N ARG A 224 -17.33 1.70 17.99
CA ARG A 224 -18.25 1.30 16.90
C ARG A 224 -18.58 -0.19 16.93
N LEU A 225 -17.71 -1.01 17.52
CA LEU A 225 -17.90 -2.45 17.69
C LEU A 225 -19.04 -2.80 18.63
N ILE A 226 -19.39 -1.87 19.50
CA ILE A 226 -20.21 -2.17 20.68
C ILE A 226 -21.62 -1.62 20.52
N THR A 227 -21.85 -0.62 19.64
CA THR A 227 -23.18 0.01 19.51
C THR A 227 -23.49 0.43 18.07
N ASP A 228 -24.37 -0.33 17.41
CA ASP A 228 -25.07 0.11 16.17
C ASP A 228 -26.16 1.18 16.46
N ASP A 229 -26.35 1.56 17.73
CA ASP A 229 -27.42 2.45 18.17
C ASP A 229 -26.82 3.81 18.57
N ALA A 230 -27.07 4.85 17.74
CA ALA A 230 -26.60 6.21 17.97
C ALA A 230 -27.07 6.80 19.32
N GLU A 231 -28.16 6.30 19.88
CA GLU A 231 -28.75 6.73 21.16
C GLU A 231 -28.04 6.08 22.35
N ALA A 232 -27.65 4.81 22.22
CA ALA A 232 -26.82 4.11 23.21
C ALA A 232 -25.39 4.67 23.27
N PHE A 233 -24.87 5.11 22.14
CA PHE A 233 -23.54 5.76 22.04
C PHE A 233 -23.51 7.12 22.77
N ARG A 234 -24.59 7.90 22.71
CA ARG A 234 -24.72 9.17 23.46
C ARG A 234 -24.76 8.98 24.98
N LEU A 235 -25.28 7.86 25.43
CA LEU A 235 -25.43 7.55 26.87
C LEU A 235 -24.11 7.04 27.49
N THR A 236 -23.15 6.56 26.70
CA THR A 236 -21.88 6.02 27.23
C THR A 236 -20.86 7.09 27.61
N GLY A 237 -21.07 8.39 27.30
CA GLY A 237 -20.12 9.47 27.58
C GLY A 237 -18.76 9.28 26.92
N ALA A 238 -18.68 8.44 25.88
CA ALA A 238 -17.44 7.94 25.32
C ALA A 238 -16.73 8.90 24.38
N VAL A 239 -17.32 10.09 24.09
CA VAL A 239 -16.70 11.10 23.23
C VAL A 239 -16.08 12.19 24.08
N THR A 240 -14.76 12.29 24.06
CA THR A 240 -14.03 13.41 24.70
C THR A 240 -14.34 14.69 23.92
N SER A 241 -15.19 15.56 24.47
CA SER A 241 -15.80 16.72 23.77
C SER A 241 -14.78 17.69 23.17
N SER A 242 -13.60 17.81 23.79
CA SER A 242 -12.55 18.75 23.35
C SER A 242 -11.84 18.37 22.04
N PHE A 243 -11.87 17.08 21.64
CA PHE A 243 -11.22 16.56 20.43
C PHE A 243 -12.23 16.05 19.38
N ALA A 244 -13.52 16.01 19.71
CA ALA A 244 -14.57 15.56 18.83
C ALA A 244 -14.98 16.64 17.84
N SER A 245 -15.19 16.28 16.59
CA SER A 245 -15.72 17.16 15.56
C SER A 245 -17.20 17.48 15.82
N PRO A 246 -17.74 18.58 15.23
CA PRO A 246 -19.17 18.87 15.32
C PRO A 246 -20.08 17.72 14.86
N ALA A 247 -19.70 16.99 13.81
CA ALA A 247 -20.41 15.83 13.30
C ALA A 247 -20.44 14.69 14.35
N ARG A 248 -19.30 14.45 14.99
CA ARG A 248 -19.20 13.46 16.08
C ARG A 248 -20.04 13.84 17.30
N LEU A 249 -20.05 15.11 17.66
CA LEU A 249 -20.90 15.62 18.73
C LEU A 249 -22.40 15.53 18.38
N ALA A 250 -22.75 15.63 17.09
CA ALA A 250 -24.09 15.39 16.60
C ALA A 250 -24.48 13.89 16.56
N GLY A 251 -23.52 12.98 16.81
CA GLY A 251 -23.75 11.54 16.85
C GLY A 251 -23.56 10.82 15.51
N GLU A 252 -22.92 11.47 14.54
CA GLU A 252 -22.59 10.85 13.26
C GLU A 252 -21.48 9.78 13.43
N PRO A 253 -21.44 8.76 12.57
CA PRO A 253 -20.39 7.74 12.62
C PRO A 253 -19.00 8.33 12.37
N PRO A 254 -17.90 7.75 12.91
CA PRO A 254 -16.54 8.24 12.69
C PRO A 254 -16.17 8.23 11.21
N SER A 255 -15.53 9.30 10.80
CA SER A 255 -15.08 9.51 9.42
C SER A 255 -13.62 9.96 9.36
N ILE A 256 -12.99 9.88 8.20
CA ILE A 256 -11.63 10.41 7.96
C ILE A 256 -11.54 11.92 8.26
N PRO A 257 -12.49 12.77 7.88
CA PRO A 257 -12.52 14.17 8.27
C PRO A 257 -12.58 14.43 9.76
N ASP A 258 -13.19 13.53 10.56
CA ASP A 258 -13.22 13.67 12.02
C ASP A 258 -11.84 13.45 12.63
N ASP A 259 -11.09 12.49 12.11
CA ASP A 259 -9.71 12.27 12.53
C ASP A 259 -8.83 13.49 12.19
N VAL A 260 -9.04 14.12 11.02
CA VAL A 260 -8.33 15.36 10.66
C VAL A 260 -8.65 16.48 11.63
N PHE A 261 -9.92 16.61 12.06
CA PHE A 261 -10.32 17.58 13.08
C PHE A 261 -9.59 17.30 14.40
N ALA A 262 -9.62 16.05 14.89
CA ALA A 262 -8.94 15.64 16.11
C ALA A 262 -7.43 15.87 16.05
N LEU A 263 -6.79 15.60 14.90
CA LEU A 263 -5.37 15.89 14.65
C LEU A 263 -5.08 17.40 14.72
N GLY A 264 -5.99 18.24 14.24
CA GLY A 264 -5.91 19.70 14.40
C GLY A 264 -5.94 20.13 15.86
N ARG A 265 -6.84 19.55 16.64
CA ARG A 265 -6.94 19.79 18.10
C ARG A 265 -5.70 19.27 18.83
N LEU A 266 -5.18 18.11 18.48
CA LEU A 266 -3.93 17.56 19.02
C LEU A 266 -2.74 18.46 18.70
N LEU A 267 -2.64 18.97 17.47
CA LEU A 267 -1.58 19.92 17.11
C LEU A 267 -1.70 21.18 17.94
N ALA A 268 -2.90 21.75 18.08
CA ALA A 268 -3.12 22.94 18.91
C ALA A 268 -2.71 22.73 20.38
N ALA A 269 -2.99 21.54 20.93
CA ALA A 269 -2.68 21.21 22.32
C ALA A 269 -1.16 21.12 22.62
N ILE A 270 -0.34 20.84 21.60
CA ILE A 270 1.14 20.75 21.78
C ILE A 270 1.88 22.03 21.37
N LEU A 271 1.17 23.08 20.91
CA LEU A 271 1.78 24.36 20.55
C LEU A 271 1.72 25.34 21.71
N ASP A 272 2.78 26.16 21.84
CA ASP A 272 2.81 27.22 22.84
C ASP A 272 1.93 28.41 22.39
N GLU A 273 1.27 29.06 23.35
CA GLU A 273 0.52 30.29 23.09
C GLU A 273 1.43 31.39 22.53
N GLY A 274 1.04 31.97 21.40
CA GLY A 274 1.83 33.01 20.73
C GLY A 274 3.04 32.51 19.93
N GLY A 275 3.17 31.18 19.72
CA GLY A 275 4.22 30.54 18.93
C GLY A 275 4.16 30.81 17.42
N ASP A 276 4.60 29.85 16.62
CA ASP A 276 4.63 29.96 15.16
C ASP A 276 3.23 30.14 14.58
N ARG A 277 3.00 31.28 13.93
CA ARG A 277 1.70 31.65 13.32
C ARG A 277 1.24 30.65 12.25
N ASP A 278 2.17 30.06 11.51
CA ASP A 278 1.82 29.10 10.47
C ASP A 278 1.36 27.79 11.07
N LEU A 279 2.03 27.30 12.13
CA LEU A 279 1.62 26.11 12.87
C LEU A 279 0.24 26.30 13.52
N ALA A 280 -0.02 27.47 14.12
CA ALA A 280 -1.31 27.79 14.69
C ALA A 280 -2.43 27.82 13.60
N ALA A 281 -2.12 28.37 12.42
CA ALA A 281 -3.06 28.40 11.31
C ALA A 281 -3.32 26.99 10.75
N ILE A 282 -2.30 26.13 10.69
CA ILE A 282 -2.42 24.73 10.29
C ILE A 282 -3.34 23.98 11.26
N ALA A 283 -3.12 24.15 12.56
CA ALA A 283 -3.95 23.54 13.60
C ALA A 283 -5.41 24.03 13.48
N ALA A 284 -5.61 25.35 13.35
CA ALA A 284 -6.93 25.94 13.22
C ALA A 284 -7.67 25.46 11.95
N ARG A 285 -6.96 25.34 10.83
CA ARG A 285 -7.56 24.81 9.60
C ARG A 285 -7.93 23.34 9.72
N ALA A 286 -7.06 22.52 10.31
CA ALA A 286 -7.35 21.10 10.51
C ALA A 286 -8.57 20.90 11.42
N SER A 287 -8.74 21.76 12.45
CA SER A 287 -9.86 21.71 13.39
C SER A 287 -10.98 22.74 13.09
N ALA A 288 -11.16 23.11 11.82
CA ALA A 288 -12.27 23.96 11.43
C ALA A 288 -13.62 23.27 11.63
N ASP A 289 -14.65 23.98 12.11
CA ASP A 289 -15.99 23.40 12.35
C ASP A 289 -16.62 22.93 11.03
N ASP A 290 -16.46 23.71 9.96
CA ASP A 290 -16.88 23.35 8.62
C ASP A 290 -15.88 22.37 7.99
N GLU A 291 -16.36 21.17 7.68
CA GLU A 291 -15.56 20.10 7.07
C GLU A 291 -14.89 20.51 5.76
N GLN A 292 -15.58 21.32 4.94
CA GLN A 292 -15.05 21.77 3.65
C GLN A 292 -13.84 22.72 3.80
N GLN A 293 -13.69 23.35 4.95
CA GLN A 293 -12.56 24.22 5.25
C GLN A 293 -11.36 23.48 5.82
N ARG A 294 -11.55 22.22 6.24
CA ARG A 294 -10.46 21.37 6.75
C ARG A 294 -9.52 20.93 5.64
N TYR A 295 -8.48 20.22 6.02
CA TYR A 295 -7.73 19.39 5.09
C TYR A 295 -8.56 18.16 4.78
N ALA A 296 -8.65 17.76 3.52
CA ALA A 296 -9.42 16.60 3.13
C ALA A 296 -8.74 15.29 3.59
N THR A 297 -7.41 15.31 3.75
CA THR A 297 -6.60 14.12 4.08
C THR A 297 -5.41 14.48 4.95
N VAL A 298 -4.88 13.48 5.67
CA VAL A 298 -3.63 13.61 6.45
C VAL A 298 -2.42 14.01 5.59
N PRO A 299 -2.21 13.48 4.37
CA PRO A 299 -1.17 13.97 3.46
C PRO A 299 -1.23 15.48 3.15
N GLU A 300 -2.42 16.07 3.07
CA GLU A 300 -2.55 17.50 2.87
C GLU A 300 -2.10 18.33 4.08
N LEU A 301 -2.43 17.86 5.28
CA LEU A 301 -1.96 18.44 6.54
C LEU A 301 -0.43 18.33 6.65
N LEU A 302 0.13 17.14 6.35
CA LEU A 302 1.58 16.90 6.29
C LEU A 302 2.27 17.84 5.30
N ALA A 303 1.69 18.02 4.12
CA ALA A 303 2.25 18.91 3.11
C ALA A 303 2.33 20.38 3.57
N ASP A 304 1.40 20.83 4.41
CA ASP A 304 1.47 22.18 4.98
C ASP A 304 2.49 22.27 6.13
N LEU A 305 2.65 21.23 6.94
CA LEU A 305 3.75 21.15 7.91
C LEU A 305 5.11 21.14 7.22
N ASP A 306 5.26 20.43 6.10
CA ASP A 306 6.49 20.43 5.31
C ASP A 306 6.77 21.81 4.67
N ARG A 307 5.74 22.52 4.26
CA ARG A 307 5.88 23.91 3.79
C ARG A 307 6.37 24.83 4.89
N GLN A 308 5.77 24.74 6.07
CA GLN A 308 6.16 25.53 7.23
C GLN A 308 7.64 25.30 7.59
N GLU A 309 8.04 24.03 7.72
CA GLU A 309 9.41 23.64 8.04
C GLU A 309 10.44 24.17 7.03
N ARG A 310 10.10 24.07 5.74
CA ARG A 310 10.94 24.58 4.64
C ARG A 310 10.82 26.09 4.43
N GLY A 311 10.05 26.79 5.26
CA GLY A 311 9.83 28.23 5.15
C GLY A 311 9.00 28.65 3.93
N PHE A 312 8.20 27.74 3.37
CA PHE A 312 7.24 28.05 2.32
C PHE A 312 5.92 28.59 2.90
N PRO A 313 5.15 29.34 2.11
CA PRO A 313 3.79 29.72 2.49
C PRO A 313 2.92 28.48 2.67
N VAL A 314 2.24 28.40 3.83
CA VAL A 314 1.29 27.30 4.09
C VAL A 314 -0.07 27.61 3.46
N LYS A 315 -0.83 26.56 3.13
CA LYS A 315 -2.18 26.67 2.58
C LYS A 315 -3.20 27.13 3.63
N ALA A 316 -2.88 26.92 4.90
CA ALA A 316 -3.74 27.33 6.01
C ALA A 316 -3.81 28.85 6.19
N VAL A 317 -2.84 29.59 5.70
CA VAL A 317 -2.80 31.06 5.78
C VAL A 317 -3.22 31.65 4.44
N ALA A 318 -4.12 32.64 4.47
CA ALA A 318 -4.53 33.36 3.27
C ALA A 318 -3.30 33.91 2.51
N ARG A 319 -3.20 33.60 1.22
CA ARG A 319 -2.09 33.97 0.34
C ARG A 319 -2.09 35.47 0.04
N THR A 320 -1.80 36.29 1.04
CA THR A 320 -1.56 37.71 0.80
C THR A 320 -0.20 37.92 0.16
N ARG A 321 -0.08 38.91 -0.74
CA ARG A 321 1.21 39.27 -1.37
C ARG A 321 2.32 39.52 -0.33
N ARG A 322 2.00 40.15 0.80
CA ARG A 322 2.94 40.42 1.90
C ARG A 322 3.44 39.12 2.57
N TYR A 323 2.56 38.16 2.85
CA TYR A 323 2.92 36.89 3.45
C TYR A 323 3.86 36.07 2.55
N VAL A 324 3.48 35.94 1.26
CA VAL A 324 4.28 35.18 0.27
C VAL A 324 5.64 35.83 0.04
N ALA A 325 5.67 37.18 -0.12
CA ALA A 325 6.91 37.94 -0.30
C ALA A 325 7.80 37.83 0.94
N GLY A 326 7.24 37.94 2.16
CA GLY A 326 8.00 37.79 3.40
C GLY A 326 8.68 36.42 3.54
N LYS A 327 7.97 35.34 3.22
CA LYS A 327 8.54 33.98 3.21
C LYS A 327 9.61 33.81 2.13
N PHE A 328 9.36 34.36 0.94
CA PHE A 328 10.32 34.33 -0.18
C PHE A 328 11.60 35.09 0.16
N VAL A 329 11.47 36.32 0.66
CA VAL A 329 12.61 37.17 1.03
C VAL A 329 13.42 36.53 2.16
N ARG A 330 12.76 36.04 3.21
CA ARG A 330 13.44 35.41 4.34
C ARG A 330 14.22 34.14 3.93
N ARG A 331 13.70 33.39 2.94
CA ARG A 331 14.37 32.20 2.42
C ARG A 331 15.51 32.53 1.47
N ASN A 332 15.34 33.58 0.62
CA ASN A 332 16.24 33.87 -0.50
C ASN A 332 17.01 35.19 -0.35
N TRP A 333 17.08 35.80 0.85
CA TRP A 333 17.61 37.13 1.05
C TRP A 333 19.06 37.32 0.54
N ARG A 334 19.88 36.25 0.63
CA ARG A 334 21.26 36.25 0.11
C ARG A 334 21.30 36.32 -1.42
N GLY A 335 20.33 35.69 -2.12
CA GLY A 335 20.23 35.78 -3.58
C GLY A 335 19.67 37.10 -4.09
N LEU A 336 18.84 37.78 -3.29
CA LEU A 336 18.22 39.04 -3.67
C LEU A 336 19.23 40.21 -3.66
N ILE A 337 20.23 40.19 -2.80
CA ILE A 337 21.27 41.25 -2.76
C ILE A 337 22.24 41.14 -3.96
N GLY A 338 22.57 39.91 -4.41
CA GLY A 338 23.42 39.72 -5.59
C GLY A 338 22.76 40.04 -6.92
N GLY A 339 21.44 39.90 -7.00
CA GLY A 339 20.67 40.10 -8.24
C GLY A 339 20.43 41.57 -8.61
N SER A 340 20.30 42.45 -7.61
CA SER A 340 20.00 43.87 -7.86
C SER A 340 21.16 44.66 -8.46
N ALA A 341 22.40 44.26 -8.24
CA ALA A 341 23.59 44.94 -8.81
C ALA A 341 23.82 44.61 -10.29
N LEU A 342 23.37 43.42 -10.73
CA LEU A 342 23.58 42.97 -12.11
C LEU A 342 22.53 43.56 -13.08
N LEU A 343 21.35 43.86 -12.57
CA LEU A 343 20.24 44.35 -13.41
C LEU A 343 20.39 45.81 -13.88
N ALA A 344 21.18 46.62 -13.20
CA ALA A 344 21.40 48.02 -13.57
C ALA A 344 22.30 48.19 -14.82
N THR A 345 23.13 47.19 -15.11
CA THR A 345 24.13 47.30 -16.23
C THR A 345 23.64 46.79 -17.57
N ILE A 346 22.62 45.91 -17.56
CA ILE A 346 22.10 45.24 -18.78
C ILE A 346 20.95 46.01 -19.42
N GLY A 347 20.32 46.94 -18.65
CA GLY A 347 19.05 47.56 -19.07
C GLY A 347 19.11 48.53 -20.24
N TYR A 348 20.24 49.00 -20.67
CA TYR A 348 20.32 50.05 -21.66
C TYR A 348 20.69 49.60 -23.12
N ALA A 349 21.28 48.46 -23.25
CA ALA A 349 21.80 47.98 -24.58
C ALA A 349 20.83 47.01 -25.31
N GLY A 350 19.73 46.58 -24.66
CA GLY A 350 18.91 45.49 -25.17
C GLY A 350 17.54 45.81 -25.75
N ILE A 351 17.08 47.06 -25.68
CA ILE A 351 15.66 47.39 -25.92
C ILE A 351 15.19 47.28 -27.38
N THR A 352 16.06 47.44 -28.35
CA THR A 352 15.69 47.42 -29.78
C THR A 352 15.93 46.05 -30.49
N TYR A 353 16.76 45.19 -29.93
CA TYR A 353 16.98 43.85 -30.50
C TYR A 353 16.11 42.73 -29.91
N THR A 354 15.44 43.05 -28.82
CA THR A 354 14.81 42.02 -27.96
C THR A 354 13.35 41.73 -28.23
N GLN A 355 12.60 42.53 -28.97
CA GLN A 355 11.16 42.31 -29.16
C GLN A 355 10.85 41.05 -30.01
N VAL A 356 11.53 40.87 -31.12
CA VAL A 356 11.31 39.69 -31.97
C VAL A 356 11.97 38.41 -31.40
N GLN A 357 13.11 38.55 -30.72
CA GLN A 357 13.78 37.44 -30.03
C GLN A 357 13.01 37.02 -28.75
N ARG A 358 12.30 37.96 -28.09
CA ARG A 358 11.55 37.64 -26.87
C ARG A 358 10.37 36.70 -27.10
N GLU A 359 9.60 36.87 -28.14
CA GLU A 359 8.45 36.00 -28.43
C GLU A 359 8.91 34.55 -28.76
N HIS A 360 10.01 34.40 -29.52
CA HIS A 360 10.57 33.08 -29.79
C HIS A 360 11.28 32.48 -28.57
N ALA A 361 11.97 33.31 -27.76
CA ALA A 361 12.67 32.82 -26.57
C ALA A 361 11.68 32.47 -25.42
N GLU A 362 10.59 33.23 -25.25
CA GLU A 362 9.57 32.90 -24.25
C GLU A 362 8.78 31.64 -24.61
N ALA A 363 8.49 31.44 -25.90
CA ALA A 363 7.86 30.20 -26.37
C ALA A 363 8.78 28.99 -26.18
N SER A 364 10.09 29.18 -26.49
CA SER A 364 11.10 28.13 -26.28
C SER A 364 11.33 27.85 -24.80
N ALA A 365 11.42 28.87 -23.93
CA ALA A 365 11.61 28.69 -22.49
C ALA A 365 10.42 27.98 -21.84
N ARG A 366 9.19 28.34 -22.20
CA ARG A 366 7.97 27.62 -21.73
C ARG A 366 7.96 26.19 -22.22
N PHE A 367 8.42 25.94 -23.42
CA PHE A 367 8.57 24.61 -23.99
C PHE A 367 9.61 23.79 -23.21
N ASP A 368 10.80 24.38 -22.97
CA ASP A 368 11.88 23.73 -22.24
C ASP A 368 11.55 23.49 -20.75
N ASP A 369 10.86 24.42 -20.10
CA ASP A 369 10.37 24.28 -18.73
C ASP A 369 9.32 23.15 -18.61
N ALA A 370 8.35 23.11 -19.55
CA ALA A 370 7.36 22.06 -19.58
C ALA A 370 7.99 20.69 -19.87
N ARG A 371 8.95 20.64 -20.82
CA ARG A 371 9.75 19.45 -21.13
C ARG A 371 10.60 19.04 -19.94
N GLY A 372 11.27 19.99 -19.28
CA GLY A 372 12.07 19.74 -18.07
C GLY A 372 11.22 19.15 -16.93
N THR A 373 10.04 19.69 -16.73
CA THR A 373 9.07 19.18 -15.75
C THR A 373 8.63 17.75 -16.08
N ALA A 374 8.25 17.49 -17.33
CA ALA A 374 7.88 16.15 -17.77
C ALA A 374 9.04 15.15 -17.61
N ARG A 375 10.25 15.53 -17.95
CA ARG A 375 11.47 14.72 -17.75
C ARG A 375 11.73 14.44 -16.27
N TYR A 376 11.60 15.45 -15.41
CA TYR A 376 11.77 15.28 -13.98
C TYR A 376 10.74 14.27 -13.43
N LEU A 377 9.48 14.42 -13.81
CA LEU A 377 8.41 13.50 -13.40
C LEU A 377 8.68 12.06 -13.88
N LEU A 378 9.06 11.89 -15.16
CA LEU A 378 9.23 10.57 -15.77
C LEU A 378 10.51 9.86 -15.36
N PHE A 379 11.61 10.58 -15.15
CA PHE A 379 12.92 9.95 -14.98
C PHE A 379 13.48 10.10 -13.56
N THR A 380 13.12 11.15 -12.84
CA THR A 380 13.62 11.35 -11.48
C THR A 380 12.59 10.95 -10.45
N LEU A 381 11.44 11.61 -10.46
CA LEU A 381 10.40 11.35 -9.46
C LEU A 381 9.83 9.94 -9.59
N TYR A 382 9.59 9.48 -10.82
CA TYR A 382 9.10 8.13 -11.06
C TYR A 382 10.06 7.06 -10.52
N ASP A 383 11.37 7.20 -10.79
CA ASP A 383 12.38 6.25 -10.32
C ASP A 383 12.58 6.32 -8.80
N GLU A 384 12.49 7.51 -8.20
CA GLU A 384 12.48 7.69 -6.74
C GLU A 384 11.25 7.02 -6.08
N LEU A 385 10.09 7.13 -6.71
CA LEU A 385 8.87 6.47 -6.25
C LEU A 385 8.98 4.95 -6.40
N ALA A 386 9.60 4.46 -7.48
CA ALA A 386 9.78 3.03 -7.70
C ALA A 386 10.65 2.36 -6.62
N ALA A 387 11.47 3.13 -5.91
CA ALA A 387 12.24 2.67 -4.77
C ALA A 387 11.47 2.70 -3.42
N ARG A 388 10.22 3.19 -3.41
CA ARG A 388 9.40 3.32 -2.20
C ARG A 388 8.23 2.35 -2.23
N PRO A 389 7.83 1.79 -1.07
CA PRO A 389 6.68 0.89 -0.99
C PRO A 389 5.37 1.62 -1.28
N ASP A 390 4.37 0.86 -1.75
CA ASP A 390 2.99 1.30 -1.95
C ASP A 390 2.85 2.54 -2.86
N THR A 391 3.64 2.58 -3.92
CA THR A 391 3.68 3.75 -4.83
C THR A 391 3.19 3.46 -6.24
N LEU A 392 2.73 2.26 -6.54
CA LEU A 392 2.37 1.86 -7.91
C LEU A 392 1.29 2.78 -8.52
N ARG A 393 0.25 3.09 -7.76
CA ARG A 393 -0.80 4.04 -8.18
C ARG A 393 -0.26 5.44 -8.41
N LEU A 394 0.59 5.90 -7.50
CA LEU A 394 1.21 7.22 -7.61
C LEU A 394 2.15 7.29 -8.81
N ARG A 395 2.92 6.23 -9.08
CA ARG A 395 3.76 6.13 -10.29
C ARG A 395 2.95 6.25 -11.57
N ARG A 396 1.77 5.60 -11.61
CA ARG A 396 0.85 5.72 -12.74
C ARG A 396 0.37 7.16 -12.93
N GLU A 397 -0.04 7.84 -11.85
CA GLU A 397 -0.51 9.23 -11.92
C GLU A 397 0.60 10.19 -12.38
N VAL A 398 1.83 9.99 -11.87
CA VAL A 398 3.02 10.76 -12.27
C VAL A 398 3.31 10.54 -13.75
N ALA A 399 3.34 9.29 -14.21
CA ALA A 399 3.60 8.96 -15.60
C ALA A 399 2.49 9.48 -16.53
N ALA A 400 1.21 9.34 -16.16
CA ALA A 400 0.09 9.87 -16.92
C ALA A 400 0.09 11.41 -17.00
N THR A 401 0.43 12.06 -15.89
CA THR A 401 0.56 13.53 -15.87
C THR A 401 1.67 14.01 -16.78
N ALA A 402 2.83 13.38 -16.71
CA ALA A 402 3.97 13.72 -17.56
C ALA A 402 3.67 13.42 -19.04
N GLN A 403 2.98 12.31 -19.32
CA GLN A 403 2.56 11.97 -20.70
C GLN A 403 1.63 13.03 -21.28
N HIS A 404 0.66 13.53 -20.51
CA HIS A 404 -0.22 14.62 -20.96
C HIS A 404 0.56 15.89 -21.35
N TYR A 405 1.66 16.20 -20.64
CA TYR A 405 2.55 17.30 -21.03
C TYR A 405 3.31 16.99 -22.31
N LEU A 406 3.86 15.80 -22.46
CA LEU A 406 4.60 15.41 -23.64
C LEU A 406 3.73 15.34 -24.90
N ASP A 407 2.50 14.87 -24.79
CA ASP A 407 1.52 14.85 -25.89
C ASP A 407 1.22 16.25 -26.40
N ARG A 408 1.01 17.21 -25.49
CA ARG A 408 0.81 18.62 -25.88
C ARG A 408 2.04 19.22 -26.55
N LEU A 409 3.23 18.89 -26.07
CA LEU A 409 4.50 19.32 -26.70
C LEU A 409 4.69 18.70 -28.09
N ALA A 410 4.35 17.42 -28.24
CA ALA A 410 4.44 16.71 -29.52
C ALA A 410 3.43 17.23 -30.55
N GLN A 411 2.22 17.67 -30.14
CA GLN A 411 1.22 18.29 -31.01
C GLN A 411 1.64 19.68 -31.48
N GLY A 412 2.33 20.46 -30.62
CA GLY A 412 2.77 21.83 -30.93
C GLY A 412 4.04 21.91 -31.77
N ASN A 413 4.96 20.96 -31.63
CA ASN A 413 6.28 20.96 -32.30
C ASN A 413 6.69 19.56 -32.75
N SER A 414 5.88 18.97 -33.62
CA SER A 414 5.99 17.59 -34.10
C SER A 414 7.30 17.27 -34.87
N GLN A 415 8.17 18.25 -35.08
CA GLN A 415 9.42 18.10 -35.85
C GLN A 415 10.66 17.83 -34.99
N VAL A 416 10.57 17.88 -33.65
CA VAL A 416 11.71 17.64 -32.74
C VAL A 416 11.81 16.16 -32.39
N PRO A 417 12.78 15.42 -32.93
CA PRO A 417 12.93 13.97 -32.73
C PRO A 417 13.04 13.58 -31.25
N GLU A 418 13.75 14.37 -30.46
CA GLU A 418 14.00 14.12 -29.04
C GLU A 418 12.69 14.13 -28.21
N VAL A 419 11.77 15.04 -28.53
CA VAL A 419 10.45 15.11 -27.86
C VAL A 419 9.62 13.85 -28.15
N ARG A 420 9.67 13.36 -29.38
CA ARG A 420 8.99 12.11 -29.75
C ARG A 420 9.60 10.89 -29.04
N ILE A 421 10.91 10.84 -28.89
CA ILE A 421 11.61 9.78 -28.16
C ILE A 421 11.19 9.82 -26.68
N GLU A 422 11.18 11.01 -26.06
CA GLU A 422 10.76 11.20 -24.66
C GLU A 422 9.26 10.85 -24.45
N ALA A 423 8.39 11.23 -25.39
CA ALA A 423 6.98 10.85 -25.35
C ALA A 423 6.80 9.33 -25.44
N ALA A 424 7.54 8.67 -26.33
CA ALA A 424 7.50 7.22 -26.43
C ALA A 424 8.04 6.53 -25.18
N GLN A 425 9.10 7.06 -24.56
CA GLN A 425 9.60 6.57 -23.27
C GLN A 425 8.55 6.69 -22.15
N GLY A 426 7.83 7.82 -22.12
CA GLY A 426 6.72 8.01 -21.16
C GLY A 426 5.59 7.00 -21.35
N LEU A 427 5.17 6.78 -22.60
CA LEU A 427 4.16 5.78 -22.96
C LEU A 427 4.59 4.36 -22.58
N LEU A 428 5.86 4.01 -22.81
CA LEU A 428 6.38 2.69 -22.41
C LEU A 428 6.41 2.54 -20.88
N ARG A 429 6.76 3.59 -20.12
CA ARG A 429 6.69 3.57 -18.65
C ARG A 429 5.25 3.44 -18.12
N LEU A 430 4.28 4.09 -18.78
CA LEU A 430 2.87 3.89 -18.47
C LEU A 430 2.46 2.44 -18.74
N ALA A 431 2.84 1.89 -19.88
CA ALA A 431 2.57 0.51 -20.21
C ALA A 431 3.14 -0.46 -19.18
N ASP A 432 4.37 -0.21 -18.71
CA ASP A 432 5.01 -1.02 -17.66
C ASP A 432 4.18 -1.02 -16.37
N VAL A 433 3.68 0.15 -15.92
CA VAL A 433 2.85 0.26 -14.70
C VAL A 433 1.46 -0.34 -14.87
N GLU A 434 0.87 -0.21 -16.04
CA GLU A 434 -0.51 -0.67 -16.27
C GLU A 434 -0.61 -2.18 -16.43
N GLY A 435 0.31 -2.81 -17.15
CA GLY A 435 0.23 -4.24 -17.40
C GLY A 435 1.47 -4.82 -18.06
N GLY A 436 2.60 -4.11 -18.03
CA GLY A 436 3.87 -4.60 -18.55
C GLY A 436 4.39 -5.76 -17.70
N PRO A 437 4.63 -6.94 -18.28
CA PRO A 437 4.93 -8.15 -17.51
C PRO A 437 6.34 -8.15 -16.90
N LEU A 438 7.18 -7.16 -17.20
CA LEU A 438 8.55 -7.06 -16.68
C LEU A 438 8.66 -6.31 -15.34
N PHE A 439 7.68 -5.46 -15.02
CA PHE A 439 7.71 -4.57 -13.87
C PHE A 439 6.50 -4.77 -12.97
N ALA A 440 6.52 -4.17 -11.77
CA ALA A 440 5.35 -4.08 -10.93
C ALA A 440 4.23 -3.35 -11.69
N ASN A 441 3.06 -3.99 -11.82
CA ASN A 441 1.98 -3.47 -12.65
C ASN A 441 0.59 -3.73 -12.02
N MET A 442 -0.40 -3.01 -12.54
CA MET A 442 -1.78 -3.01 -12.03
C MET A 442 -2.68 -4.08 -12.68
N GLY A 443 -2.13 -4.94 -13.53
CA GLY A 443 -2.89 -5.98 -14.23
C GLY A 443 -3.89 -5.43 -15.26
N GLN A 444 -3.55 -4.36 -15.98
CA GLN A 444 -4.38 -3.71 -16.99
C GLN A 444 -3.74 -3.85 -18.41
N PRO A 445 -3.66 -5.05 -18.97
CA PRO A 445 -2.93 -5.29 -20.21
C PRO A 445 -3.50 -4.53 -21.44
N ALA A 446 -4.80 -4.28 -21.47
CA ALA A 446 -5.41 -3.50 -22.56
C ALA A 446 -4.93 -2.05 -22.58
N ALA A 447 -4.75 -1.43 -21.39
CA ALA A 447 -4.18 -0.09 -21.27
C ALA A 447 -2.69 -0.10 -21.66
N ALA A 448 -1.93 -1.08 -21.19
CA ALA A 448 -0.53 -1.27 -21.58
C ALA A 448 -0.38 -1.41 -23.10
N ARG A 449 -1.23 -2.21 -23.74
CA ARG A 449 -1.27 -2.37 -25.20
C ARG A 449 -1.50 -1.04 -25.90
N ALA A 450 -2.50 -0.27 -25.49
CA ALA A 450 -2.79 1.02 -26.08
C ALA A 450 -1.60 2.00 -25.99
N ASN A 451 -0.90 2.01 -24.87
CA ASN A 451 0.27 2.85 -24.68
C ASN A 451 1.49 2.39 -25.50
N ILE A 452 1.72 1.08 -25.64
CA ILE A 452 2.76 0.53 -26.50
C ILE A 452 2.49 0.87 -27.96
N ASP A 453 1.27 0.67 -28.44
CA ASP A 453 0.86 0.97 -29.83
C ASP A 453 0.99 2.49 -30.10
N ALA A 454 0.64 3.35 -29.14
CA ALA A 454 0.86 4.80 -29.21
C ALA A 454 2.37 5.15 -29.28
N ALA A 455 3.22 4.51 -28.48
CA ALA A 455 4.67 4.70 -28.52
C ALA A 455 5.24 4.34 -29.88
N ILE A 456 4.84 3.20 -30.46
CA ILE A 456 5.25 2.79 -31.80
C ILE A 456 4.80 3.82 -32.85
N ALA A 457 3.56 4.32 -32.75
CA ALA A 457 3.03 5.33 -33.67
C ALA A 457 3.80 6.64 -33.62
N VAL A 458 4.15 7.11 -32.43
CA VAL A 458 4.95 8.33 -32.21
C VAL A 458 6.36 8.19 -32.80
N LEU A 459 6.95 7.00 -32.74
CA LEU A 459 8.32 6.72 -33.22
C LEU A 459 8.40 6.45 -34.72
N ARG A 460 7.30 6.00 -35.36
CA ARG A 460 7.26 5.61 -36.78
C ARG A 460 7.87 6.64 -37.74
N PRO A 461 7.68 7.96 -37.59
CA PRO A 461 8.29 8.94 -38.53
C PRO A 461 9.79 9.14 -38.34
N LEU A 462 10.40 8.65 -37.26
CA LEU A 462 11.79 8.92 -36.93
C LEU A 462 12.73 8.01 -37.71
N GLN A 463 13.62 8.65 -38.47
CA GLN A 463 14.70 7.98 -39.22
C GLN A 463 16.05 8.07 -38.49
N SER A 464 16.13 8.80 -37.38
CA SER A 464 17.36 8.90 -36.59
C SER A 464 17.70 7.55 -35.94
N LYS A 465 18.99 7.29 -35.74
CA LYS A 465 19.48 6.05 -35.11
C LYS A 465 18.85 5.84 -33.73
N GLU A 466 18.78 6.90 -32.93
CA GLU A 466 18.17 6.86 -31.58
C GLU A 466 16.68 6.56 -31.65
N GLY A 467 15.96 7.19 -32.59
CA GLY A 467 14.53 6.92 -32.81
C GLY A 467 14.27 5.48 -33.23
N GLN A 468 15.09 4.92 -34.13
CA GLN A 468 14.98 3.53 -34.56
C GLN A 468 15.30 2.53 -33.43
N LEU A 469 16.31 2.81 -32.59
CA LEU A 469 16.61 1.97 -31.43
C LEU A 469 15.51 2.06 -30.35
N MET A 470 14.89 3.22 -30.18
CA MET A 470 13.74 3.35 -29.32
C MET A 470 12.52 2.61 -29.88
N ALA A 471 12.30 2.68 -31.19
CA ALA A 471 11.25 1.89 -31.87
C ALA A 471 11.48 0.38 -31.70
N ALA A 472 12.73 -0.09 -31.80
CA ALA A 472 13.05 -1.49 -31.52
C ALA A 472 12.66 -1.89 -30.09
N ARG A 473 12.92 -1.04 -29.09
CA ARG A 473 12.48 -1.28 -27.70
C ARG A 473 10.96 -1.35 -27.57
N ALA A 474 10.22 -0.44 -28.24
CA ALA A 474 8.77 -0.45 -28.24
C ALA A 474 8.19 -1.73 -28.89
N TRP A 475 8.81 -2.20 -29.98
CA TRP A 475 8.42 -3.46 -30.61
C TRP A 475 8.76 -4.68 -29.74
N LEU A 476 9.87 -4.67 -29.00
CA LEU A 476 10.16 -5.72 -28.01
C LEU A 476 9.15 -5.72 -26.88
N ALA A 477 8.75 -4.56 -26.36
CA ALA A 477 7.69 -4.46 -25.36
C ALA A 477 6.35 -4.98 -25.90
N SER A 478 6.02 -4.70 -27.17
CA SER A 478 4.85 -5.22 -27.86
C SER A 478 4.89 -6.75 -27.97
N ALA A 479 6.01 -7.30 -28.41
CA ALA A 479 6.20 -8.74 -28.54
C ALA A 479 6.10 -9.46 -27.18
N TYR A 480 6.65 -8.84 -26.14
CA TYR A 480 6.58 -9.39 -24.78
C TYR A 480 5.14 -9.46 -24.25
N LEU A 481 4.36 -8.38 -24.44
CA LEU A 481 2.96 -8.34 -24.05
C LEU A 481 2.12 -9.35 -24.88
N ALA A 482 2.38 -9.44 -26.17
CA ALA A 482 1.72 -10.39 -27.07
C ALA A 482 1.92 -11.83 -26.64
N GLU A 483 3.14 -12.21 -26.26
CA GLU A 483 3.48 -13.58 -25.84
C GLU A 483 2.97 -13.91 -24.44
N MET A 484 3.25 -13.03 -23.46
CA MET A 484 3.05 -13.35 -22.04
C MET A 484 1.62 -13.12 -21.55
N VAL A 485 0.84 -12.29 -22.23
CA VAL A 485 -0.44 -11.81 -21.73
C VAL A 485 -1.58 -12.01 -22.72
N GLU A 486 -1.33 -11.78 -24.02
CA GLU A 486 -2.35 -11.85 -25.05
C GLU A 486 -2.44 -13.26 -25.72
N ASP A 487 -1.49 -14.15 -25.41
CA ASP A 487 -1.37 -15.49 -26.01
C ASP A 487 -1.39 -15.43 -27.55
N SER A 488 -0.67 -14.45 -28.12
CA SER A 488 -0.65 -14.17 -29.56
C SER A 488 0.74 -14.38 -30.16
N GLU A 489 1.09 -15.65 -30.40
CA GLU A 489 2.35 -16.06 -31.04
C GLU A 489 2.61 -15.31 -32.35
N ALA A 490 1.58 -15.22 -33.22
CA ALA A 490 1.73 -14.57 -34.52
C ALA A 490 2.13 -13.09 -34.38
N ARG A 491 1.56 -12.38 -33.42
CA ARG A 491 1.92 -10.98 -33.13
C ARG A 491 3.31 -10.90 -32.54
N ALA A 492 3.65 -11.74 -31.57
CA ALA A 492 4.96 -11.77 -30.94
C ALA A 492 6.08 -11.97 -31.98
N LEU A 493 5.91 -12.91 -32.91
CA LEU A 493 6.87 -13.16 -34.00
C LEU A 493 6.97 -12.00 -34.99
N HIS A 494 5.84 -11.38 -35.37
CA HIS A 494 5.84 -10.19 -36.24
C HIS A 494 6.60 -9.03 -35.58
N ASP A 495 6.32 -8.77 -34.31
CA ASP A 495 6.92 -7.67 -33.56
C ASP A 495 8.42 -7.90 -33.35
N LEU A 496 8.83 -9.15 -33.03
CA LEU A 496 10.23 -9.56 -32.94
C LEU A 496 10.97 -9.38 -34.29
N ALA A 497 10.36 -9.77 -35.39
CA ALA A 497 10.98 -9.60 -36.72
C ALA A 497 11.19 -8.11 -37.04
N THR A 498 10.23 -7.26 -36.65
CA THR A 498 10.33 -5.81 -36.82
C THR A 498 11.41 -5.21 -35.93
N ALA A 499 11.46 -5.59 -34.67
CA ALA A 499 12.51 -5.17 -33.74
C ALA A 499 13.91 -5.58 -34.25
N LYS A 500 14.04 -6.82 -34.74
CA LYS A 500 15.28 -7.34 -35.32
C LYS A 500 15.75 -6.51 -36.52
N ALA A 501 14.84 -6.21 -37.44
CA ALA A 501 15.19 -5.40 -38.62
C ALA A 501 15.75 -4.02 -38.23
N LEU A 502 15.14 -3.38 -37.20
CA LEU A 502 15.60 -2.09 -36.67
C LEU A 502 16.96 -2.19 -35.96
N ILE A 503 17.19 -3.27 -35.20
CA ILE A 503 18.46 -3.54 -34.53
C ILE A 503 19.57 -3.79 -35.52
N ASP A 504 19.33 -4.61 -36.55
CA ASP A 504 20.30 -4.98 -37.57
C ASP A 504 20.65 -3.80 -38.49
N ALA A 505 19.66 -3.01 -38.87
CA ALA A 505 19.87 -1.79 -39.67
C ALA A 505 20.72 -0.74 -38.93
N ASN A 506 20.70 -0.80 -37.59
CA ASN A 506 21.39 0.14 -36.71
C ASN A 506 22.60 -0.53 -36.05
N GLY A 507 23.75 -0.60 -36.79
CA GLY A 507 24.96 -1.28 -36.31
C GLY A 507 25.54 -0.82 -34.94
N HIS A 508 24.88 0.17 -34.27
CA HIS A 508 25.25 0.69 -32.96
C HIS A 508 24.29 0.25 -31.83
N ALA A 509 23.43 -0.73 -32.08
CA ALA A 509 22.58 -1.27 -31.03
C ALA A 509 23.42 -1.82 -29.87
N SER A 510 23.07 -1.46 -28.64
CA SER A 510 23.81 -1.92 -27.46
C SER A 510 23.73 -3.43 -27.31
N ALA A 511 24.71 -4.01 -26.62
CA ALA A 511 24.71 -5.44 -26.29
C ALA A 511 23.48 -5.82 -25.45
N GLU A 512 23.01 -4.92 -24.58
CA GLU A 512 21.80 -5.10 -23.80
C GLU A 512 20.54 -5.20 -24.67
N LEU A 513 20.37 -4.31 -25.66
CA LEU A 513 19.20 -4.33 -26.53
C LEU A 513 19.17 -5.60 -27.40
N ARG A 514 20.33 -6.03 -27.89
CA ARG A 514 20.49 -7.30 -28.62
C ARG A 514 20.23 -8.50 -27.69
N GLY A 515 20.67 -8.40 -26.44
CA GLY A 515 20.40 -9.40 -25.40
C GLY A 515 18.91 -9.51 -25.09
N ASP A 516 18.22 -8.39 -24.91
CA ASP A 516 16.76 -8.34 -24.75
C ASP A 516 16.03 -9.05 -25.88
N TYR A 517 16.41 -8.75 -27.13
CA TYR A 517 15.84 -9.41 -28.31
C TYR A 517 16.02 -10.93 -28.27
N LEU A 518 17.24 -11.40 -27.98
CA LEU A 518 17.56 -12.83 -27.93
C LEU A 518 16.85 -13.55 -26.79
N VAL A 519 16.75 -12.91 -25.63
CA VAL A 519 15.99 -13.43 -24.47
C VAL A 519 14.52 -13.60 -24.81
N LEU A 520 13.94 -12.60 -25.48
CA LEU A 520 12.53 -12.67 -25.86
C LEU A 520 12.30 -13.70 -26.98
N LEU A 521 13.19 -13.78 -27.97
CA LEU A 521 13.12 -14.78 -29.03
C LEU A 521 13.21 -16.21 -28.45
N SER A 522 14.17 -16.44 -27.54
CA SER A 522 14.32 -17.72 -26.84
C SER A 522 13.03 -18.08 -26.07
N MET A 523 12.37 -17.10 -25.45
CA MET A 523 11.10 -17.32 -24.75
C MET A 523 9.98 -17.76 -25.71
N VAL A 524 9.82 -17.08 -26.84
CA VAL A 524 8.83 -17.43 -27.87
C VAL A 524 9.11 -18.81 -28.46
N ASP A 525 10.36 -19.13 -28.79
CA ASP A 525 10.72 -20.45 -29.32
C ASP A 525 10.55 -21.57 -28.29
N GLN A 526 10.71 -21.28 -26.99
CA GLN A 526 10.37 -22.23 -25.94
C GLN A 526 8.88 -22.58 -25.93
N TRP A 527 7.98 -21.60 -26.02
CA TRP A 527 6.53 -21.83 -26.07
C TRP A 527 6.14 -22.60 -27.35
N ARG A 528 6.84 -22.34 -28.45
CA ARG A 528 6.70 -23.10 -29.71
C ARG A 528 7.29 -24.51 -29.66
N ARG A 529 7.89 -24.90 -28.53
CA ARG A 529 8.63 -26.17 -28.32
C ARG A 529 9.86 -26.32 -29.22
N HIS A 530 10.41 -25.22 -29.74
CA HIS A 530 11.66 -25.18 -30.46
C HIS A 530 12.84 -25.12 -29.48
N TYR A 531 12.94 -26.08 -28.56
CA TYR A 531 13.87 -26.04 -27.43
C TYR A 531 15.34 -25.89 -27.84
N ALA A 532 15.75 -26.53 -28.94
CA ALA A 532 17.12 -26.41 -29.45
C ALA A 532 17.45 -24.97 -29.90
N ASP A 533 16.47 -24.26 -30.48
CA ASP A 533 16.61 -22.87 -30.87
C ASP A 533 16.65 -21.96 -29.65
N ALA A 534 15.73 -22.18 -28.71
CA ALA A 534 15.68 -21.43 -27.43
C ALA A 534 17.00 -21.54 -26.63
N ILE A 535 17.61 -22.73 -26.57
CA ILE A 535 18.91 -22.94 -25.92
C ILE A 535 20.00 -22.13 -26.65
N ARG A 536 20.03 -22.19 -27.98
CA ARG A 536 21.05 -21.50 -28.80
C ARG A 536 20.96 -19.97 -28.63
N GLU A 537 19.75 -19.42 -28.60
CA GLU A 537 19.50 -17.99 -28.45
C GLU A 537 19.83 -17.51 -27.04
N SER A 538 19.47 -18.30 -26.01
CA SER A 538 19.89 -18.05 -24.65
C SER A 538 21.41 -18.02 -24.51
N ASP A 539 22.12 -18.97 -25.12
CA ASP A 539 23.59 -19.00 -25.10
C ASP A 539 24.20 -17.78 -25.83
N GLN A 540 23.60 -17.35 -26.93
CA GLN A 540 24.01 -16.13 -27.62
C GLN A 540 23.76 -14.89 -26.75
N ALA A 541 22.61 -14.79 -26.07
CA ALA A 541 22.32 -13.70 -25.16
C ALA A 541 23.34 -13.63 -24.03
N ILE A 542 23.63 -14.76 -23.37
CA ILE A 542 24.63 -14.84 -22.29
C ILE A 542 26.01 -14.38 -22.76
N LYS A 543 26.39 -14.76 -23.99
CA LYS A 543 27.69 -14.42 -24.58
C LYS A 543 27.86 -12.94 -24.91
N ILE A 544 26.78 -12.26 -25.35
CA ILE A 544 26.86 -10.86 -25.79
C ILE A 544 26.60 -9.88 -24.64
N LEU A 545 25.86 -10.28 -23.63
CA LEU A 545 25.55 -9.42 -22.47
C LEU A 545 26.84 -9.09 -21.71
N PRO A 546 27.03 -7.83 -21.28
CA PRO A 546 28.20 -7.43 -20.50
C PRO A 546 28.33 -8.22 -19.20
N GLU A 547 29.55 -8.26 -18.67
CA GLU A 547 29.81 -8.79 -17.31
C GLU A 547 29.94 -7.63 -16.31
N ASP A 548 28.92 -6.76 -16.27
CA ASP A 548 28.84 -5.67 -15.34
C ASP A 548 27.78 -5.93 -14.26
N ASP A 549 27.82 -5.12 -13.20
CA ASP A 549 26.91 -5.23 -12.05
C ASP A 549 25.66 -4.34 -12.19
N THR A 550 25.30 -3.91 -13.40
CA THR A 550 24.07 -3.16 -13.60
C THR A 550 22.86 -4.06 -13.39
N LEU A 551 21.81 -3.51 -12.75
CA LEU A 551 20.58 -4.26 -12.49
C LEU A 551 20.02 -4.90 -13.78
N ARG A 552 20.06 -4.15 -14.88
CA ARG A 552 19.53 -4.61 -16.18
C ARG A 552 20.34 -5.80 -16.71
N THR A 553 21.66 -5.70 -16.72
CA THR A 553 22.52 -6.80 -17.20
C THR A 553 22.36 -8.05 -16.34
N LEU A 554 22.39 -7.90 -15.02
CA LEU A 554 22.22 -9.01 -14.10
C LEU A 554 20.86 -9.72 -14.26
N THR A 555 19.79 -8.95 -14.46
CA THR A 555 18.45 -9.52 -14.67
C THR A 555 18.32 -10.21 -16.03
N LEU A 556 18.90 -9.65 -17.10
CA LEU A 556 18.89 -10.27 -18.43
C LEU A 556 19.71 -11.57 -18.46
N ARG A 557 20.89 -11.59 -17.85
CA ARG A 557 21.72 -12.79 -17.73
C ARG A 557 21.00 -13.88 -16.96
N SER A 558 20.35 -13.53 -15.84
CA SER A 558 19.52 -14.46 -15.08
C SER A 558 18.37 -15.02 -15.92
N LYS A 559 17.68 -14.16 -16.71
CA LYS A 559 16.56 -14.58 -17.56
C LYS A 559 17.01 -15.50 -18.70
N ALA A 560 18.12 -15.18 -19.36
CA ALA A 560 18.67 -16.03 -20.40
C ALA A 560 19.05 -17.42 -19.88
N LEU A 561 19.69 -17.50 -18.70
CA LEU A 561 20.02 -18.76 -18.04
C LEU A 561 18.76 -19.54 -17.62
N GLU A 562 17.72 -18.87 -17.12
CA GLU A 562 16.45 -19.50 -16.79
C GLU A 562 15.80 -20.13 -18.02
N LEU A 563 15.62 -19.36 -19.11
CA LEU A 563 15.03 -19.87 -20.35
C LEU A 563 15.82 -21.04 -20.94
N LYS A 564 17.16 -20.99 -20.83
CA LYS A 564 17.97 -22.15 -21.18
C LYS A 564 17.66 -23.35 -20.29
N GLY A 565 17.52 -23.16 -18.98
CA GLY A 565 17.13 -24.19 -18.03
C GLY A 565 15.76 -24.79 -18.35
N ASP A 566 14.78 -23.92 -18.61
CA ASP A 566 13.42 -24.31 -19.00
C ASP A 566 13.41 -25.13 -20.29
N ALA A 567 14.13 -24.68 -21.33
CA ALA A 567 14.21 -25.40 -22.60
C ALA A 567 14.86 -26.77 -22.46
N ILE A 568 15.88 -26.90 -21.59
CA ILE A 568 16.49 -28.20 -21.25
C ILE A 568 15.50 -29.07 -20.49
N TYR A 569 14.81 -28.55 -19.50
CA TYR A 569 13.82 -29.24 -18.69
C TYR A 569 12.69 -29.81 -19.57
N TYR A 570 12.05 -28.96 -20.38
CA TYR A 570 10.96 -29.38 -21.28
C TYR A 570 11.41 -30.28 -22.45
N SER A 571 12.72 -30.40 -22.69
CA SER A 571 13.30 -31.39 -23.61
C SER A 571 13.44 -32.79 -22.97
N HIS A 572 12.87 -33.01 -21.79
CA HIS A 572 13.00 -34.25 -21.00
C HIS A 572 14.43 -34.53 -20.52
N HIS A 573 15.14 -33.47 -20.15
CA HIS A 573 16.48 -33.55 -19.55
C HIS A 573 16.49 -32.85 -18.19
N GLU A 574 15.57 -33.24 -17.29
CA GLU A 574 15.28 -32.56 -16.03
C GLU A 574 16.54 -32.40 -15.16
N ALA A 575 17.32 -33.47 -14.97
CA ALA A 575 18.55 -33.39 -14.19
C ALA A 575 19.62 -32.46 -14.78
N ALA A 576 19.65 -32.32 -16.11
CA ALA A 576 20.59 -31.43 -16.81
C ALA A 576 20.19 -29.95 -16.71
N SER A 577 18.93 -29.64 -16.44
CA SER A 577 18.43 -28.27 -16.23
C SER A 577 18.90 -27.68 -14.89
N LEU A 578 19.05 -28.48 -13.85
CA LEU A 578 19.36 -28.03 -12.50
C LEU A 578 20.64 -27.20 -12.37
N PRO A 579 21.80 -27.57 -12.95
CA PRO A 579 22.98 -26.72 -12.89
C PRO A 579 22.78 -25.38 -13.60
N VAL A 580 21.94 -25.33 -14.65
CA VAL A 580 21.65 -24.11 -15.37
C VAL A 580 20.77 -23.18 -14.55
N TYR A 581 19.72 -23.70 -13.89
CA TYR A 581 18.91 -22.91 -12.95
C TYR A 581 19.73 -22.39 -11.78
N ARG A 582 20.61 -23.21 -11.20
CA ARG A 582 21.54 -22.74 -10.15
C ARG A 582 22.44 -21.61 -10.66
N ALA A 583 22.92 -21.69 -11.89
CA ALA A 583 23.68 -20.60 -12.51
C ALA A 583 22.82 -19.33 -12.73
N ALA A 584 21.51 -19.48 -13.00
CA ALA A 584 20.60 -18.37 -13.16
C ALA A 584 20.33 -17.63 -11.83
N VAL A 585 20.43 -18.30 -10.69
CA VAL A 585 20.29 -17.70 -9.35
C VAL A 585 21.43 -16.71 -9.07
N VAL A 586 22.66 -16.98 -9.51
CA VAL A 586 23.86 -16.20 -9.15
C VAL A 586 23.74 -14.71 -9.54
N PRO A 587 23.44 -14.34 -10.81
CA PRO A 587 23.35 -12.94 -11.18
C PRO A 587 22.19 -12.22 -10.48
N ILE A 588 21.08 -12.88 -10.23
CA ILE A 588 19.94 -12.21 -9.58
C ILE A 588 20.14 -12.07 -8.06
N GLU A 589 20.83 -12.99 -7.40
CA GLU A 589 21.28 -12.80 -6.01
C GLU A 589 22.26 -11.62 -5.91
N ARG A 590 23.15 -11.48 -6.88
CA ARG A 590 24.04 -10.32 -6.97
C ARG A 590 23.22 -9.02 -7.13
N ALA A 591 22.18 -9.03 -7.97
CA ALA A 591 21.29 -7.88 -8.14
C ALA A 591 20.56 -7.53 -6.83
N VAL A 592 20.01 -8.52 -6.12
CA VAL A 592 19.36 -8.29 -4.81
C VAL A 592 20.34 -7.74 -3.77
N ALA A 593 21.58 -8.23 -3.76
CA ALA A 593 22.60 -7.76 -2.82
C ALA A 593 23.03 -6.30 -3.09
N LEU A 594 23.15 -5.91 -4.37
CA LEU A 594 23.55 -4.56 -4.77
C LEU A 594 22.37 -3.55 -4.71
N TYR A 595 21.16 -4.04 -4.94
CA TYR A 595 19.94 -3.23 -5.04
C TYR A 595 18.85 -3.76 -4.10
N PRO A 596 19.06 -3.80 -2.78
CA PRO A 596 18.18 -4.48 -1.83
C PRO A 596 16.77 -3.88 -1.72
N GLY A 597 16.58 -2.64 -2.14
CA GLY A 597 15.27 -2.00 -2.25
C GLY A 597 14.56 -2.24 -3.60
N ASN A 598 15.18 -2.96 -4.53
CA ASN A 598 14.60 -3.20 -5.85
C ASN A 598 13.73 -4.46 -5.86
N MET A 599 12.43 -4.29 -5.73
CA MET A 599 11.49 -5.41 -5.65
C MET A 599 11.36 -6.20 -6.97
N PHE A 600 11.71 -5.62 -8.09
CA PHE A 600 11.81 -6.38 -9.34
C PHE A 600 12.90 -7.47 -9.25
N ALA A 601 14.06 -7.16 -8.66
CA ALA A 601 15.11 -8.16 -8.43
C ALA A 601 14.64 -9.26 -7.46
N HIS A 602 13.93 -8.90 -6.38
CA HIS A 602 13.35 -9.86 -5.44
C HIS A 602 12.32 -10.77 -6.11
N ARG A 603 11.39 -10.19 -6.90
CA ARG A 603 10.42 -10.96 -7.68
C ARG A 603 11.09 -11.90 -8.68
N ARG A 604 12.11 -11.41 -9.35
CA ARG A 604 12.92 -12.21 -10.29
C ARG A 604 13.61 -13.38 -9.58
N LEU A 605 14.22 -13.13 -8.41
CA LEU A 605 14.83 -14.18 -7.58
C LEU A 605 13.78 -15.21 -7.13
N GLY A 606 12.64 -14.75 -6.67
CA GLY A 606 11.53 -15.63 -6.31
C GLY A 606 11.11 -16.54 -7.48
N HIS A 607 11.01 -16.00 -8.68
CA HIS A 607 10.66 -16.77 -9.88
C HIS A 607 11.71 -17.83 -10.24
N ILE A 608 13.01 -17.47 -10.24
CA ILE A 608 14.09 -18.44 -10.52
C ILE A 608 14.13 -19.55 -9.45
N LEU A 609 13.93 -19.19 -8.20
CA LEU A 609 13.86 -20.17 -7.11
C LEU A 609 12.65 -21.10 -7.26
N TRP A 610 11.53 -20.57 -7.78
CA TRP A 610 10.37 -21.37 -8.14
C TRP A 610 10.72 -22.36 -9.27
N SER A 611 11.31 -21.92 -10.38
CA SER A 611 11.72 -22.79 -11.50
C SER A 611 12.67 -23.90 -11.02
N LEU A 612 13.70 -23.53 -10.26
CA LEU A 612 14.65 -24.49 -9.69
C LEU A 612 13.95 -25.48 -8.72
N GLY A 613 13.14 -24.96 -7.80
CA GLY A 613 12.49 -25.78 -6.78
C GLY A 613 11.44 -26.71 -7.36
N SER A 614 10.71 -26.28 -8.38
CA SER A 614 9.70 -27.10 -9.06
C SER A 614 10.32 -28.21 -9.91
N SER A 615 11.54 -28.03 -10.42
CA SER A 615 12.23 -29.04 -11.23
C SER A 615 12.93 -30.12 -10.41
N LEU A 616 13.19 -29.91 -9.14
CA LEU A 616 13.92 -30.85 -8.28
C LEU A 616 13.19 -32.18 -8.04
N PRO A 617 11.88 -32.23 -7.81
CA PRO A 617 11.15 -33.50 -7.67
C PRO A 617 11.28 -34.39 -8.91
N ASP A 618 11.16 -33.81 -10.11
CA ASP A 618 11.24 -34.54 -11.38
C ASP A 618 12.67 -35.06 -11.65
N ALA A 619 13.67 -34.33 -11.14
CA ALA A 619 15.07 -34.75 -11.16
C ALA A 619 15.44 -35.75 -10.03
N GLY A 620 14.47 -36.16 -9.23
CA GLY A 620 14.65 -37.19 -8.17
C GLY A 620 15.08 -36.67 -6.81
N ASP A 621 15.06 -35.35 -6.57
CA ASP A 621 15.44 -34.76 -5.27
C ASP A 621 14.32 -33.87 -4.69
N PRO A 622 13.16 -34.43 -4.33
CA PRO A 622 12.05 -33.68 -3.78
C PRO A 622 12.37 -32.99 -2.43
N LYS A 623 13.33 -33.50 -1.67
CA LYS A 623 13.69 -32.92 -0.36
C LYS A 623 14.38 -31.56 -0.52
N ALA A 624 15.23 -31.42 -1.52
CA ALA A 624 15.93 -30.17 -1.79
C ALA A 624 14.97 -29.07 -2.28
N ALA A 625 13.79 -29.41 -2.80
CA ALA A 625 12.79 -28.45 -3.26
C ALA A 625 12.23 -27.58 -2.12
N LEU A 626 11.99 -28.14 -0.95
CA LEU A 626 11.30 -27.46 0.16
C LEU A 626 11.98 -26.16 0.59
N PRO A 627 13.28 -26.12 0.93
CA PRO A 627 13.92 -24.87 1.36
C PRO A 627 14.02 -23.86 0.23
N ILE A 628 14.15 -24.29 -1.01
CA ILE A 628 14.24 -23.41 -2.18
C ILE A 628 12.89 -22.75 -2.44
N LEU A 629 11.80 -23.53 -2.42
CA LEU A 629 10.45 -22.98 -2.61
C LEU A 629 10.00 -22.11 -1.43
N ALA A 630 10.40 -22.47 -0.20
CA ALA A 630 10.16 -21.59 0.94
C ALA A 630 10.82 -20.22 0.75
N ARG A 631 12.06 -20.19 0.25
CA ARG A 631 12.76 -18.93 -0.09
C ARG A 631 12.08 -18.21 -1.26
N SER A 632 11.60 -18.92 -2.27
CA SER A 632 10.81 -18.33 -3.37
C SER A 632 9.58 -17.59 -2.83
N VAL A 633 8.81 -18.25 -1.97
CA VAL A 633 7.63 -17.66 -1.31
C VAL A 633 8.01 -16.43 -0.49
N ASP A 634 9.13 -16.45 0.23
CA ASP A 634 9.59 -15.31 1.03
C ASP A 634 9.95 -14.12 0.15
N GLU A 635 10.66 -14.32 -0.95
CA GLU A 635 11.01 -13.27 -1.91
C GLU A 635 9.75 -12.67 -2.57
N MET A 636 8.78 -13.48 -2.94
CA MET A 636 7.51 -13.02 -3.48
C MET A 636 6.67 -12.26 -2.45
N ARG A 637 6.66 -12.69 -1.19
CA ARG A 637 6.01 -11.96 -0.10
C ARG A 637 6.60 -10.57 0.13
N LYS A 638 7.93 -10.43 0.02
CA LYS A 638 8.60 -9.13 0.09
C LYS A 638 8.11 -8.20 -1.03
N ALA A 639 8.00 -8.72 -2.25
CA ALA A 639 7.52 -7.94 -3.40
C ALA A 639 6.05 -7.51 -3.22
N VAL A 640 5.17 -8.41 -2.78
CA VAL A 640 3.76 -8.09 -2.48
C VAL A 640 3.62 -7.12 -1.31
N ALA A 641 4.44 -7.27 -0.27
CA ALA A 641 4.42 -6.36 0.89
C ALA A 641 4.91 -4.95 0.52
N PHE A 642 5.83 -4.85 -0.42
CA PHE A 642 6.35 -3.57 -0.92
C PHE A 642 5.32 -2.83 -1.76
N ASP A 643 4.63 -3.52 -2.64
CA ASP A 643 3.59 -2.93 -3.49
C ASP A 643 2.37 -3.88 -3.58
N PRO A 644 1.38 -3.71 -2.69
CA PRO A 644 0.21 -4.59 -2.64
C PRO A 644 -0.67 -4.55 -3.90
N ASP A 645 -0.51 -3.54 -4.73
CA ASP A 645 -1.20 -3.42 -6.02
C ASP A 645 -0.45 -4.10 -7.18
N ASP A 646 0.77 -4.63 -6.95
CA ASP A 646 1.51 -5.38 -7.97
C ASP A 646 0.84 -6.73 -8.24
N ASP A 647 0.15 -6.78 -9.39
CA ASP A 647 -0.62 -7.93 -9.83
C ASP A 647 0.26 -9.14 -10.13
N ASP A 648 1.41 -8.93 -10.77
CA ASP A 648 2.34 -10.01 -11.11
C ASP A 648 3.09 -10.55 -9.88
N ALA A 649 3.39 -9.72 -8.88
CA ALA A 649 3.96 -10.18 -7.62
C ALA A 649 2.99 -11.09 -6.87
N ARG A 650 1.70 -10.72 -6.80
CA ARG A 650 0.66 -11.56 -6.20
C ARG A 650 0.51 -12.89 -6.92
N ARG A 651 0.44 -12.86 -8.25
CA ARG A 651 0.38 -14.08 -9.05
C ARG A 651 1.61 -14.96 -8.87
N GLY A 652 2.79 -14.34 -8.82
CA GLY A 652 4.05 -15.06 -8.55
C GLY A 652 4.08 -15.71 -7.17
N LEU A 653 3.49 -15.07 -6.16
CA LEU A 653 3.32 -15.63 -4.82
C LEU A 653 2.40 -16.86 -4.85
N ASP A 654 1.26 -16.77 -5.53
CA ASP A 654 0.32 -17.89 -5.67
C ASP A 654 0.97 -19.11 -6.33
N ILE A 655 1.72 -18.89 -7.42
CA ILE A 655 2.45 -19.94 -8.13
C ILE A 655 3.54 -20.57 -7.24
N SER A 656 4.25 -19.74 -6.47
CA SER A 656 5.29 -20.23 -5.54
C SER A 656 4.69 -21.03 -4.38
N LEU A 657 3.54 -20.60 -3.85
CA LEU A 657 2.80 -21.34 -2.81
C LEU A 657 2.25 -22.65 -3.33
N GLU A 658 1.73 -22.68 -4.54
CA GLU A 658 1.29 -23.92 -5.21
C GLU A 658 2.45 -24.92 -5.37
N ALA A 659 3.59 -24.47 -5.87
CA ALA A 659 4.78 -25.30 -5.98
C ALA A 659 5.26 -25.82 -4.61
N GLN A 660 5.20 -24.98 -3.59
CA GLN A 660 5.52 -25.39 -2.22
C GLN A 660 4.54 -26.44 -1.70
N GLY A 661 3.25 -26.30 -2.00
CA GLY A 661 2.23 -27.31 -1.69
C GLY A 661 2.51 -28.65 -2.36
N ASN A 662 2.86 -28.63 -3.64
CA ASN A 662 3.24 -29.82 -4.41
C ASN A 662 4.51 -30.46 -3.84
N ALA A 663 5.52 -29.70 -3.47
CA ALA A 663 6.73 -30.19 -2.86
C ALA A 663 6.48 -30.80 -1.46
N LEU A 664 5.58 -30.23 -0.68
CA LEU A 664 5.16 -30.83 0.60
C LEU A 664 4.54 -32.20 0.38
N ILE A 665 3.65 -32.33 -0.59
CA ILE A 665 3.01 -33.59 -0.96
C ILE A 665 4.07 -34.62 -1.42
N ALA A 666 4.98 -34.23 -2.30
CA ALA A 666 6.05 -35.08 -2.80
C ALA A 666 6.99 -35.58 -1.68
N ASN A 667 7.09 -34.84 -0.57
CA ASN A 667 7.86 -35.23 0.61
C ASN A 667 7.03 -35.93 1.70
N GLY A 668 5.76 -36.25 1.43
CA GLY A 668 4.90 -37.01 2.36
C GLY A 668 4.14 -36.14 3.39
N PHE A 669 4.29 -34.82 3.37
CA PHE A 669 3.52 -33.88 4.21
C PHE A 669 2.15 -33.61 3.59
N LEU A 670 1.35 -34.68 3.48
CA LEU A 670 0.09 -34.64 2.73
C LEU A 670 -0.94 -33.63 3.29
N PRO A 671 -1.21 -33.60 4.63
CA PRO A 671 -2.19 -32.67 5.17
C PRO A 671 -1.83 -31.20 4.91
N GLU A 672 -0.57 -30.84 5.15
CA GLU A 672 -0.05 -29.48 4.99
C GLU A 672 -0.05 -29.07 3.51
N GLY A 673 0.41 -29.94 2.63
CA GLY A 673 0.44 -29.69 1.20
C GLY A 673 -0.96 -29.50 0.61
N PHE A 674 -1.92 -30.38 0.93
CA PHE A 674 -3.30 -30.24 0.47
C PHE A 674 -3.99 -28.98 1.05
N ALA A 675 -3.73 -28.65 2.31
CA ALA A 675 -4.26 -27.44 2.91
C ALA A 675 -3.74 -26.18 2.21
N LEU A 676 -2.44 -26.16 1.88
CA LEU A 676 -1.83 -25.04 1.17
C LEU A 676 -2.41 -24.89 -0.25
N LEU A 677 -2.51 -25.97 -1.02
CA LEU A 677 -3.10 -25.96 -2.36
C LEU A 677 -4.57 -25.50 -2.34
N ALA A 678 -5.34 -25.95 -1.36
CA ALA A 678 -6.73 -25.53 -1.18
C ALA A 678 -6.81 -24.02 -0.89
N THR A 679 -5.94 -23.49 -0.05
CA THR A 679 -5.87 -22.05 0.26
C THR A 679 -5.57 -21.23 -0.99
N VAL A 680 -4.57 -21.63 -1.79
CA VAL A 680 -4.21 -20.94 -3.04
C VAL A 680 -5.38 -20.98 -4.04
N MET A 681 -6.08 -22.11 -4.14
CA MET A 681 -7.25 -22.23 -4.98
C MET A 681 -8.38 -21.28 -4.54
N ASP A 682 -8.64 -21.21 -3.24
CA ASP A 682 -9.66 -20.30 -2.68
C ASP A 682 -9.30 -18.82 -2.89
N GLU A 683 -8.02 -18.46 -2.79
CA GLU A 683 -7.52 -17.12 -3.09
C GLU A 683 -7.70 -16.78 -4.58
N ARG A 684 -7.32 -17.67 -5.50
CA ARG A 684 -7.54 -17.50 -6.95
C ARG A 684 -9.02 -17.34 -7.27
N LYS A 685 -9.88 -18.12 -6.63
CA LYS A 685 -11.33 -17.99 -6.75
C LYS A 685 -11.83 -16.62 -6.31
N ALA A 686 -11.37 -16.15 -5.15
CA ALA A 686 -11.76 -14.84 -4.60
C ALA A 686 -11.31 -13.70 -5.52
N ILE A 687 -10.09 -13.77 -6.06
CA ILE A 687 -9.53 -12.80 -7.01
C ILE A 687 -10.36 -12.78 -8.31
N TRP A 688 -10.67 -13.94 -8.86
CA TRP A 688 -11.53 -14.03 -10.05
C TRP A 688 -12.93 -13.46 -9.80
N LEU A 689 -13.57 -13.79 -8.68
CA LEU A 689 -14.90 -13.26 -8.34
C LEU A 689 -14.90 -11.73 -8.18
N ALA A 690 -13.79 -11.14 -7.73
CA ALA A 690 -13.64 -9.69 -7.66
C ALA A 690 -13.45 -9.04 -9.05
N ARG A 691 -12.94 -9.78 -10.04
CA ARG A 691 -12.66 -9.31 -11.41
C ARG A 691 -13.07 -10.34 -12.46
N PRO A 692 -14.37 -10.64 -12.60
CA PRO A 692 -14.86 -11.77 -13.41
C PRO A 692 -14.66 -11.59 -14.93
N HIS A 693 -14.34 -10.39 -15.39
CA HIS A 693 -14.06 -10.08 -16.80
C HIS A 693 -12.60 -10.29 -17.20
N GLU A 694 -11.70 -10.55 -16.24
CA GLU A 694 -10.30 -10.82 -16.51
C GLU A 694 -10.09 -12.31 -16.77
N GLU A 695 -9.94 -12.68 -18.03
CA GLU A 695 -9.78 -14.08 -18.46
C GLU A 695 -8.58 -14.76 -17.82
N ARG A 696 -7.46 -14.06 -17.68
CA ARG A 696 -6.25 -14.57 -17.01
C ARG A 696 -6.56 -15.07 -15.61
N ARG A 697 -7.45 -14.39 -14.86
CA ARG A 697 -7.87 -14.80 -13.51
C ARG A 697 -8.72 -16.07 -13.52
N LEU A 698 -9.58 -16.16 -14.52
CA LEU A 698 -10.40 -17.36 -14.75
C LEU A 698 -9.50 -18.57 -15.05
N ARG A 699 -8.49 -18.40 -15.90
CA ARG A 699 -7.50 -19.42 -16.24
C ARG A 699 -6.67 -19.83 -15.03
N ASP A 700 -6.14 -18.87 -14.26
CA ASP A 700 -5.37 -19.15 -13.03
C ASP A 700 -6.22 -19.99 -12.03
N TYR A 701 -7.50 -19.68 -11.89
CA TYR A 701 -8.41 -20.48 -11.06
C TYR A 701 -8.68 -21.87 -11.62
N ALA A 702 -8.88 -22.00 -12.93
CA ALA A 702 -9.10 -23.29 -13.59
C ALA A 702 -7.91 -24.24 -13.41
N VAL A 703 -6.68 -23.73 -13.67
CA VAL A 703 -5.43 -24.47 -13.51
C VAL A 703 -5.20 -24.84 -12.02
N GLY A 704 -5.51 -23.95 -11.08
CA GLY A 704 -5.40 -24.25 -9.65
C GLY A 704 -6.35 -25.38 -9.21
N ALA A 705 -7.58 -25.37 -9.70
CA ALA A 705 -8.56 -26.42 -9.43
C ALA A 705 -8.14 -27.76 -10.05
N GLU A 706 -7.62 -27.73 -11.27
CA GLU A 706 -7.05 -28.90 -11.92
C GLU A 706 -5.86 -29.47 -11.15
N GLY A 707 -4.87 -28.63 -10.82
CA GLY A 707 -3.67 -29.02 -10.09
C GLY A 707 -3.99 -29.68 -8.75
N LEU A 708 -4.89 -29.09 -7.96
CA LEU A 708 -5.36 -29.66 -6.71
C LEU A 708 -6.08 -31.01 -6.96
N GLY A 709 -6.93 -31.09 -7.97
CA GLY A 709 -7.60 -32.32 -8.37
C GLY A 709 -6.61 -33.42 -8.74
N ASN A 710 -5.59 -33.08 -9.55
CA ASN A 710 -4.56 -34.01 -10.00
C ASN A 710 -3.73 -34.53 -8.81
N GLN A 711 -3.33 -33.68 -7.87
CA GLN A 711 -2.62 -34.10 -6.66
C GLN A 711 -3.49 -35.02 -5.78
N GLN A 712 -4.75 -34.70 -5.62
CA GLN A 712 -5.68 -35.56 -4.86
C GLN A 712 -5.92 -36.91 -5.56
N GLY A 713 -6.05 -36.91 -6.88
CA GLY A 713 -6.22 -38.09 -7.70
C GLY A 713 -5.00 -39.02 -7.64
N ASN A 714 -3.79 -38.47 -7.75
CA ASN A 714 -2.53 -39.21 -7.64
C ASN A 714 -2.40 -39.92 -6.28
N HIS A 715 -3.04 -39.39 -5.24
CA HIS A 715 -3.10 -39.98 -3.91
C HIS A 715 -4.39 -40.77 -3.63
N GLN A 716 -5.13 -41.14 -4.69
CA GLN A 716 -6.37 -41.90 -4.64
C GLN A 716 -7.50 -41.26 -3.81
N ARG A 717 -7.46 -39.93 -3.61
CA ARG A 717 -8.47 -39.16 -2.88
C ARG A 717 -9.60 -38.70 -3.84
N TYR A 718 -10.16 -39.63 -4.59
CA TYR A 718 -11.11 -39.32 -5.68
C TYR A 718 -12.35 -38.57 -5.19
N ALA A 719 -12.84 -38.82 -3.98
CA ALA A 719 -13.97 -38.09 -3.40
C ALA A 719 -13.69 -36.57 -3.31
N GLN A 720 -12.43 -36.15 -3.13
CA GLN A 720 -11.99 -34.77 -3.08
C GLN A 720 -11.57 -34.27 -4.47
N ALA A 721 -10.93 -35.11 -5.27
CA ALA A 721 -10.44 -34.75 -6.60
C ALA A 721 -11.58 -34.45 -7.59
N CYS A 722 -12.64 -35.28 -7.57
CA CYS A 722 -13.75 -35.18 -8.54
C CYS A 722 -14.46 -33.82 -8.54
N PRO A 723 -14.78 -33.19 -7.41
CA PRO A 723 -15.31 -31.83 -7.41
C PRO A 723 -14.36 -30.82 -8.06
N ASN A 724 -13.05 -30.90 -7.79
CA ASN A 724 -12.05 -29.98 -8.32
C ASN A 724 -11.88 -30.14 -9.84
N TRP A 725 -11.79 -31.37 -10.35
CA TRP A 725 -11.73 -31.60 -11.79
C TRP A 725 -13.00 -31.13 -12.52
N ARG A 726 -14.19 -31.37 -11.94
CA ARG A 726 -15.45 -30.84 -12.53
C ARG A 726 -15.48 -29.33 -12.50
N GLN A 727 -14.99 -28.73 -11.44
CA GLN A 727 -14.86 -27.27 -11.34
C GLN A 727 -13.93 -26.73 -12.43
N ALA A 728 -12.72 -27.31 -12.58
CA ALA A 728 -11.77 -26.94 -13.62
C ALA A 728 -12.38 -27.03 -15.03
N LEU A 729 -13.03 -28.15 -15.35
CA LEU A 729 -13.71 -28.30 -16.64
C LEU A 729 -14.81 -27.24 -16.87
N SER A 730 -15.55 -26.88 -15.83
CA SER A 730 -16.58 -25.85 -15.94
C SER A 730 -15.98 -24.46 -16.22
N LEU A 731 -14.80 -24.16 -15.67
CA LEU A 731 -14.08 -22.92 -15.89
C LEU A 731 -13.45 -22.87 -17.28
N PHE A 732 -12.81 -23.96 -17.72
CA PHE A 732 -12.30 -24.08 -19.08
C PHE A 732 -13.42 -23.99 -20.14
N ALA A 733 -14.63 -24.49 -19.85
CA ALA A 733 -15.78 -24.32 -20.75
C ALA A 733 -16.20 -22.84 -20.89
N ILE A 734 -16.00 -22.00 -19.90
CA ILE A 734 -16.23 -20.55 -20.02
C ILE A 734 -15.19 -19.92 -20.97
N ILE A 735 -13.91 -20.30 -20.82
CA ILE A 735 -12.81 -19.84 -21.69
C ILE A 735 -13.04 -20.30 -23.13
N ASP A 736 -13.48 -21.56 -23.32
CA ASP A 736 -13.81 -22.13 -24.66
C ASP A 736 -14.95 -21.37 -25.35
N LYS A 737 -15.99 -21.05 -24.58
CA LYS A 737 -17.14 -20.26 -25.09
C LYS A 737 -16.74 -18.85 -25.51
N ALA A 738 -15.72 -18.27 -24.89
CA ALA A 738 -15.14 -17.00 -25.30
C ALA A 738 -14.23 -17.10 -26.54
N GLY A 739 -13.89 -18.31 -26.99
CA GLY A 739 -13.03 -18.55 -28.14
C GLY A 739 -11.54 -18.50 -27.88
N HIS A 740 -11.14 -18.46 -26.59
CA HIS A 740 -9.76 -18.26 -26.17
C HIS A 740 -9.07 -19.54 -25.70
N LEU A 741 -9.70 -20.71 -25.88
CA LEU A 741 -9.10 -21.97 -25.49
C LEU A 741 -8.20 -22.51 -26.60
N SER A 742 -6.92 -22.74 -26.26
CA SER A 742 -5.93 -23.26 -27.21
C SER A 742 -6.15 -24.75 -27.53
N ALA A 743 -5.60 -25.21 -28.65
CA ALA A 743 -5.56 -26.64 -28.96
C ALA A 743 -4.75 -27.42 -27.89
N GLN A 744 -3.77 -26.80 -27.31
CA GLN A 744 -2.92 -27.36 -26.26
C GLN A 744 -3.70 -27.56 -24.96
N ASP A 745 -4.50 -26.59 -24.50
CA ASP A 745 -5.38 -26.73 -23.34
C ASP A 745 -6.33 -27.92 -23.51
N ARG A 746 -6.89 -28.08 -24.71
CA ARG A 746 -7.79 -29.20 -24.99
C ARG A 746 -7.09 -30.57 -24.92
N ALA A 747 -5.83 -30.62 -25.39
CA ALA A 747 -5.07 -31.87 -25.46
C ALA A 747 -4.43 -32.23 -24.12
N ASN A 748 -3.87 -31.27 -23.41
CA ASN A 748 -3.05 -31.50 -22.23
C ASN A 748 -3.86 -31.46 -20.92
N ASP A 749 -4.88 -30.60 -20.85
CA ASP A 749 -5.59 -30.34 -19.60
C ASP A 749 -7.00 -30.98 -19.64
N ILE A 750 -7.78 -30.69 -20.67
CA ILE A 750 -9.19 -31.08 -20.70
C ILE A 750 -9.37 -32.57 -21.02
N ALA A 751 -8.73 -33.07 -22.05
CA ALA A 751 -8.93 -34.47 -22.46
C ALA A 751 -8.46 -35.48 -21.40
N PRO A 752 -7.27 -35.31 -20.75
CA PRO A 752 -6.88 -36.17 -19.64
C PRO A 752 -7.84 -36.09 -18.46
N MET A 753 -8.29 -34.89 -18.10
CA MET A 753 -9.21 -34.66 -16.99
C MET A 753 -10.58 -35.32 -17.24
N GLN A 754 -11.13 -35.19 -18.45
CA GLN A 754 -12.39 -35.86 -18.84
C GLN A 754 -12.27 -37.39 -18.71
N LYS A 755 -11.15 -37.94 -19.13
CA LYS A 755 -10.86 -39.38 -19.00
C LYS A 755 -10.84 -39.83 -17.54
N VAL A 756 -10.08 -39.17 -16.70
CA VAL A 756 -9.96 -39.51 -15.28
C VAL A 756 -11.29 -39.34 -14.54
N ILE A 757 -12.09 -38.32 -14.86
CA ILE A 757 -13.42 -38.12 -14.31
C ILE A 757 -14.35 -39.31 -14.73
N ALA A 758 -14.30 -39.75 -15.97
CA ALA A 758 -15.11 -40.87 -16.43
C ALA A 758 -14.75 -42.18 -15.72
N GLU A 759 -13.47 -42.37 -15.40
CA GLU A 759 -12.96 -43.58 -14.75
C GLU A 759 -13.25 -43.59 -13.23
N HIS A 760 -13.13 -42.46 -12.54
CA HIS A 760 -13.06 -42.40 -11.06
C HIS A 760 -14.13 -41.56 -10.38
N CYS A 761 -14.95 -40.78 -11.13
CA CYS A 761 -15.89 -39.81 -10.55
C CYS A 761 -17.38 -40.20 -10.79
N ARG A 762 -17.73 -41.45 -10.55
CA ARG A 762 -19.10 -41.94 -10.66
C ARG A 762 -19.99 -41.49 -9.51
#